data_4ee4f82dd8265f7a754cb33e3811ae26
#
_entry.id   4ee4f82dd8265f7a754cb33e3811ae26
#
_cell.length_a   1.000
_cell.length_b   1.000
_cell.length_c   1.000
_cell.angle_alpha   90.00
_cell.angle_beta   90.00
_cell.angle_gamma   90.00
#
_symmetry.space_group_name_H-M   'P 1'
#
loop_
_entity.id
_entity.type
_entity.pdbx_description
1 polymer ?
#
loop_
_entity_poly.entity_id
_entity_poly.type
_entity_poly.pdbx_seq_one_letter_code
_entity_poly.pdbx_strand_id
1 'polypeptide(L)'
;LIIGMVLSVAGHAAAGAVWTGAAYAGGMDEAAVMRGDEPRDRVQMVGYRNVKFKEGSFWGERLAAIRMGTLKANRHQCEITGRLANFDRAAAKIRGEKEPGEFQGLLFNDSDVYKMVEGWCYLVATTEDAAARATLEKDLDGLIARIAAAQYPDGYINTYFTLKKGVENRLTDEGNDHETYCIGHLIEAGVAHFQATGKRTLLDVAIRAADFVCDVYGKGFSVPSGHQEVELALIRLQDALPSDARQGGKYLAMAERLIELRGRPRRTLDGKEHPPAGEYAQDHLPAAEQMEAAGHAVRAVYMYCAMTDLAVRGKGAYATALDSLWDDITGRRMFVTGGIGPSAHNEGFTTPYDIPTHSAYQETCASIGVCLWAQRMFELHGEAKYFDQFERTLFNAALAGVSLDGEKFFYVNPLASRGAEARREWFSCACCPPNVLRFFGSLAGQCYAVRGSTLHVNLFASSSMECVVDGQHVRIEQETEYPYASAVKLKIRHSGTRPITLAIRCPSGQRVEGLPESGGEGYARVEVRPGEQEMEFKLPMEVRRVYADPRAKQLAGMTAIMRGPLVYAAEVVHGSGQAAQTTGNLGRVALAGFANPGVKVSPDGVPEVVVMASDFSDAALTQRDDQLYQSGPVPAPLEVRMRPYFTWANRGSAAMAVWFAEGMQALPRSRGMEISASHVWNRDSADAVADGQEPTSSADQSIPRLTFWPRKGTEEWVEAKMATKRKVASVSVYWFDDAGGGGCRVPAEWSIQVRGSDGAWRDAAGDVTASGKKDAWDIRKISPVKTEAVRIRIKQRDGFSSGILEIKVN
;
A
#
# COMPACT_ATOMS: atom_id res chain seq x y z
N LEU A 1 -43.89 -52.89 -43.49
CA LEU A 1 -43.29 -51.91 -44.37
C LEU A 1 -43.06 -50.64 -43.59
N ILE A 2 -41.83 -50.48 -43.07
CA ILE A 2 -41.39 -49.23 -42.43
C ILE A 2 -40.05 -48.91 -43.05
N ILE A 3 -40.01 -47.80 -43.77
CA ILE A 3 -38.79 -47.22 -44.36
C ILE A 3 -38.17 -46.32 -43.27
N GLY A 4 -36.97 -46.67 -42.82
CA GLY A 4 -36.18 -45.80 -41.91
C GLY A 4 -35.44 -44.75 -42.72
N MET A 5 -35.58 -43.51 -42.26
CA MET A 5 -34.81 -42.35 -42.69
C MET A 5 -33.61 -42.18 -41.79
N VAL A 6 -32.39 -42.34 -42.27
CA VAL A 6 -31.14 -42.05 -41.61
C VAL A 6 -30.86 -40.56 -41.79
N LEU A 7 -30.90 -39.79 -40.73
CA LEU A 7 -30.42 -38.40 -40.69
C LEU A 7 -28.92 -38.40 -40.42
N SER A 8 -28.13 -38.01 -41.38
CA SER A 8 -26.71 -37.70 -41.24
C SER A 8 -26.53 -36.40 -40.48
N VAL A 9 -25.92 -36.50 -39.30
CA VAL A 9 -25.42 -35.33 -38.54
C VAL A 9 -24.02 -35.03 -39.04
N ALA A 10 -23.89 -34.02 -39.87
CA ALA A 10 -22.60 -33.46 -40.25
C ALA A 10 -21.97 -32.75 -39.06
N GLY A 11 -20.95 -33.34 -38.46
CA GLY A 11 -20.14 -32.70 -37.43
C GLY A 11 -19.29 -31.59 -38.03
N HIS A 12 -19.49 -30.38 -37.58
CA HIS A 12 -18.54 -29.31 -37.83
C HIS A 12 -17.31 -29.53 -36.94
N ALA A 13 -16.25 -30.08 -37.52
CA ALA A 13 -14.92 -30.06 -36.95
C ALA A 13 -14.39 -28.61 -37.06
N ALA A 14 -14.30 -27.92 -35.93
CA ALA A 14 -13.54 -26.69 -35.83
C ALA A 14 -12.07 -27.04 -36.20
N ALA A 15 -11.59 -26.50 -37.30
CA ALA A 15 -10.20 -26.60 -37.71
C ALA A 15 -9.35 -25.82 -36.73
N GLY A 16 -8.80 -26.52 -35.75
CA GLY A 16 -7.71 -26.01 -34.94
C GLY A 16 -6.49 -25.81 -35.84
N ALA A 17 -6.13 -24.57 -36.12
CA ALA A 17 -4.88 -24.25 -36.77
C ALA A 17 -3.74 -24.69 -35.84
N VAL A 18 -3.18 -25.87 -36.15
CA VAL A 18 -1.93 -26.35 -35.53
C VAL A 18 -0.81 -25.45 -36.09
N TRP A 19 -0.41 -24.47 -35.31
CA TRP A 19 0.82 -23.75 -35.55
C TRP A 19 1.99 -24.70 -35.24
N THR A 20 2.58 -25.28 -36.29
CA THR A 20 3.86 -26.01 -36.17
C THR A 20 4.92 -25.03 -35.69
N GLY A 21 5.54 -25.36 -34.53
CA GLY A 21 6.62 -24.57 -33.92
C GLY A 21 7.80 -24.42 -34.88
N ALA A 22 7.83 -23.29 -35.57
CA ALA A 22 9.09 -22.72 -36.02
C ALA A 22 9.76 -22.10 -34.82
N ALA A 23 10.92 -22.61 -34.46
CA ALA A 23 11.74 -22.09 -33.39
C ALA A 23 11.97 -20.58 -33.58
N TYR A 24 11.35 -19.74 -32.76
CA TYR A 24 11.70 -18.35 -32.57
C TYR A 24 13.03 -18.26 -31.78
N ALA A 25 14.11 -18.70 -32.43
CA ALA A 25 15.48 -18.38 -32.07
C ALA A 25 15.95 -17.16 -32.89
N GLY A 26 15.16 -16.12 -32.88
CA GLY A 26 15.49 -14.80 -33.36
C GLY A 26 14.91 -13.84 -32.33
N GLY A 27 15.72 -12.91 -31.83
CA GLY A 27 15.20 -11.83 -30.99
C GLY A 27 13.93 -11.29 -31.63
N MET A 28 12.84 -11.21 -30.87
CA MET A 28 11.65 -10.50 -31.36
C MET A 28 12.12 -9.13 -31.85
N ASP A 29 11.81 -8.85 -33.09
CA ASP A 29 12.10 -7.56 -33.70
C ASP A 29 11.50 -6.48 -32.80
N GLU A 30 12.34 -5.70 -32.08
CA GLU A 30 11.93 -4.69 -31.10
C GLU A 30 11.02 -3.61 -31.72
N ALA A 31 11.01 -3.52 -33.05
CA ALA A 31 10.07 -2.72 -33.83
C ALA A 31 8.61 -3.23 -33.73
N ALA A 32 8.37 -4.51 -33.41
CA ALA A 32 7.03 -5.07 -33.29
C ALA A 32 6.33 -4.74 -31.95
N VAL A 33 7.06 -4.23 -30.96
CA VAL A 33 6.50 -3.78 -29.67
C VAL A 33 6.01 -2.33 -29.76
N MET A 34 6.47 -1.55 -30.70
CA MET A 34 5.91 -0.25 -31.10
C MET A 34 4.75 -0.51 -32.07
N ARG A 35 3.54 -0.61 -31.52
CA ARG A 35 2.32 -0.91 -32.26
C ARG A 35 2.10 0.08 -33.40
N GLY A 36 2.18 -0.39 -34.64
CA GLY A 36 1.99 0.43 -35.84
C GLY A 36 0.64 1.13 -35.97
N ASP A 37 -0.31 0.82 -35.10
CA ASP A 37 -1.70 1.31 -35.13
C ASP A 37 -2.06 2.26 -33.98
N GLU A 38 -1.13 2.56 -33.03
CA GLU A 38 -1.41 3.51 -31.95
C GLU A 38 -1.11 4.97 -32.38
N PRO A 39 -1.93 5.94 -31.93
CA PRO A 39 -1.66 7.36 -32.22
C PRO A 39 -0.25 7.74 -31.77
N ARG A 40 0.56 8.31 -32.63
CA ARG A 40 1.94 8.77 -32.35
C ARG A 40 2.02 9.80 -31.21
N ASP A 41 0.89 10.30 -30.76
CA ASP A 41 0.77 11.36 -29.74
C ASP A 41 0.49 10.85 -28.33
N ARG A 42 0.39 9.51 -28.16
CA ARG A 42 0.19 8.89 -26.84
C ARG A 42 1.52 8.66 -26.13
N VAL A 43 1.55 8.91 -24.82
CA VAL A 43 2.69 8.53 -23.98
C VAL A 43 2.75 7.01 -23.83
N GLN A 44 3.92 6.44 -24.01
CA GLN A 44 4.17 5.00 -23.89
C GLN A 44 5.38 4.77 -22.98
N MET A 45 5.23 3.96 -21.93
CA MET A 45 6.36 3.60 -21.07
C MET A 45 7.35 2.69 -21.81
N VAL A 46 8.65 2.92 -21.58
CA VAL A 46 9.71 2.02 -22.09
C VAL A 46 9.65 0.72 -21.28
N GLY A 47 9.53 -0.41 -21.95
CA GLY A 47 9.35 -1.70 -21.29
C GLY A 47 10.51 -2.06 -20.36
N TYR A 48 10.22 -2.74 -19.24
CA TYR A 48 11.20 -3.13 -18.21
C TYR A 48 12.36 -3.99 -18.74
N ARG A 49 12.20 -4.66 -19.88
CA ARG A 49 13.27 -5.45 -20.52
C ARG A 49 14.34 -4.58 -21.18
N ASN A 50 13.96 -3.36 -21.54
CA ASN A 50 14.82 -2.40 -22.22
C ASN A 50 15.55 -1.47 -21.26
N VAL A 51 15.36 -1.64 -19.94
CA VAL A 51 16.00 -0.85 -18.89
C VAL A 51 16.65 -1.79 -17.87
N LYS A 52 17.94 -1.56 -17.60
CA LYS A 52 18.73 -2.38 -16.67
C LYS A 52 19.32 -1.50 -15.59
N PHE A 53 19.03 -1.76 -14.33
CA PHE A 53 19.70 -1.10 -13.22
C PHE A 53 21.13 -1.61 -13.07
N LYS A 54 22.06 -0.67 -12.81
CA LYS A 54 23.46 -0.99 -12.60
C LYS A 54 23.65 -1.73 -11.28
N GLU A 55 24.41 -2.82 -11.28
CA GLU A 55 24.79 -3.55 -10.05
C GLU A 55 25.53 -2.60 -9.08
N GLY A 56 25.32 -2.79 -7.78
CA GLY A 56 25.89 -1.95 -6.72
C GLY A 56 25.26 -0.54 -6.62
N SER A 57 24.32 -0.17 -7.51
CA SER A 57 23.54 1.04 -7.36
C SER A 57 22.35 0.81 -6.42
N PHE A 58 21.73 1.91 -5.95
CA PHE A 58 20.57 1.83 -5.04
C PHE A 58 19.50 0.83 -5.53
N TRP A 59 19.02 0.97 -6.77
CA TRP A 59 18.00 0.08 -7.31
C TRP A 59 18.55 -1.30 -7.71
N GLY A 60 19.83 -1.38 -8.12
CA GLY A 60 20.49 -2.66 -8.39
C GLY A 60 20.51 -3.55 -7.16
N GLU A 61 20.89 -3.01 -5.99
CA GLU A 61 20.87 -3.74 -4.71
C GLU A 61 19.46 -4.11 -4.26
N ARG A 62 18.49 -3.19 -4.41
CA ARG A 62 17.08 -3.48 -4.07
C ARG A 62 16.51 -4.59 -4.93
N LEU A 63 16.77 -4.56 -6.26
CA LEU A 63 16.32 -5.62 -7.17
C LEU A 63 17.01 -6.97 -6.88
N ALA A 64 18.29 -6.95 -6.48
CA ALA A 64 18.99 -8.16 -6.04
C ALA A 64 18.34 -8.75 -4.78
N ALA A 65 17.99 -7.92 -3.78
CA ALA A 65 17.27 -8.37 -2.57
C ALA A 65 15.88 -8.94 -2.92
N ILE A 66 15.14 -8.33 -3.84
CA ILE A 66 13.86 -8.87 -4.34
C ILE A 66 14.06 -10.22 -5.02
N ARG A 67 15.07 -10.36 -5.85
CA ARG A 67 15.39 -11.62 -6.56
C ARG A 67 15.79 -12.73 -5.62
N MET A 68 16.69 -12.46 -4.66
CA MET A 68 17.27 -13.46 -3.78
C MET A 68 16.44 -13.74 -2.54
N GLY A 69 15.80 -12.70 -1.96
CA GLY A 69 15.00 -12.76 -0.73
C GLY A 69 13.51 -12.96 -1.02
N THR A 70 12.87 -11.99 -1.70
CA THR A 70 11.41 -11.93 -1.80
C THR A 70 10.81 -13.09 -2.60
N LEU A 71 11.40 -13.48 -3.74
CA LEU A 71 10.92 -14.64 -4.51
C LEU A 71 11.03 -15.92 -3.68
N LYS A 72 12.19 -16.13 -3.01
CA LYS A 72 12.41 -17.30 -2.16
C LYS A 72 11.43 -17.35 -0.99
N ALA A 73 11.23 -16.23 -0.29
CA ALA A 73 10.29 -16.12 0.82
C ALA A 73 8.85 -16.42 0.37
N ASN A 74 8.39 -15.80 -0.71
CA ASN A 74 7.04 -16.03 -1.26
C ASN A 74 6.82 -17.49 -1.66
N ARG A 75 7.77 -18.09 -2.38
CA ARG A 75 7.69 -19.51 -2.79
C ARG A 75 7.62 -20.45 -1.59
N HIS A 76 8.50 -20.25 -0.61
CA HIS A 76 8.51 -21.04 0.63
C HIS A 76 7.19 -20.93 1.38
N GLN A 77 6.70 -19.70 1.57
CA GLN A 77 5.45 -19.45 2.29
C GLN A 77 4.23 -20.02 1.55
N CYS A 78 4.15 -19.87 0.23
CA CYS A 78 3.08 -20.48 -0.57
C CYS A 78 3.09 -22.03 -0.48
N GLU A 79 4.26 -22.65 -0.37
CA GLU A 79 4.38 -24.10 -0.18
C GLU A 79 3.89 -24.53 1.20
N ILE A 80 4.49 -23.99 2.28
CA ILE A 80 4.22 -24.45 3.65
C ILE A 80 2.81 -24.08 4.16
N THR A 81 2.17 -23.06 3.56
CA THR A 81 0.81 -22.65 3.91
C THR A 81 -0.26 -23.32 3.05
N GLY A 82 0.13 -24.28 2.20
CA GLY A 82 -0.77 -25.08 1.39
C GLY A 82 -1.37 -24.38 0.15
N ARG A 83 -0.97 -23.12 -0.15
CA ARG A 83 -1.45 -22.38 -1.33
C ARG A 83 -1.13 -23.11 -2.62
N LEU A 84 0.08 -23.63 -2.78
CA LEU A 84 0.46 -24.42 -3.96
C LEU A 84 -0.26 -25.77 -3.98
N ALA A 85 -0.32 -26.49 -2.85
CA ALA A 85 -0.97 -27.77 -2.73
C ALA A 85 -2.49 -27.71 -3.04
N ASN A 86 -3.14 -26.55 -2.87
CA ASN A 86 -4.54 -26.39 -3.25
C ASN A 86 -4.77 -26.59 -4.75
N PHE A 87 -3.83 -26.17 -5.62
CA PHE A 87 -3.93 -26.43 -7.08
C PHE A 87 -3.83 -27.92 -7.39
N ASP A 88 -2.92 -28.67 -6.76
CA ASP A 88 -2.80 -30.12 -6.98
C ASP A 88 -4.08 -30.84 -6.54
N ARG A 89 -4.61 -30.47 -5.36
CA ARG A 89 -5.87 -31.03 -4.83
C ARG A 89 -7.06 -30.70 -5.73
N ALA A 90 -7.14 -29.45 -6.22
CA ALA A 90 -8.20 -29.05 -7.15
C ALA A 90 -8.11 -29.85 -8.46
N ALA A 91 -6.92 -30.00 -9.02
CA ALA A 91 -6.69 -30.83 -10.19
C ALA A 91 -7.09 -32.29 -9.95
N ALA A 92 -6.73 -32.88 -8.79
CA ALA A 92 -7.12 -34.25 -8.41
C ALA A 92 -8.66 -34.38 -8.33
N LYS A 93 -9.35 -33.42 -7.71
CA LYS A 93 -10.81 -33.40 -7.64
C LYS A 93 -11.48 -33.30 -9.02
N ILE A 94 -10.95 -32.45 -9.91
CA ILE A 94 -11.46 -32.31 -11.28
C ILE A 94 -11.30 -33.62 -12.07
N ARG A 95 -10.23 -34.40 -11.83
CA ARG A 95 -10.05 -35.75 -12.40
C ARG A 95 -10.92 -36.81 -11.77
N GLY A 96 -11.67 -36.51 -10.71
CA GLY A 96 -12.56 -37.46 -10.02
C GLY A 96 -11.86 -38.37 -9.01
N GLU A 97 -10.71 -38.00 -8.49
CA GLU A 97 -10.00 -38.74 -7.45
C GLU A 97 -10.80 -38.71 -6.12
N LYS A 98 -10.83 -39.84 -5.39
CA LYS A 98 -11.72 -40.01 -4.22
C LYS A 98 -11.30 -39.17 -3.00
N GLU A 99 -10.02 -38.94 -2.83
CA GLU A 99 -9.47 -38.20 -1.67
C GLU A 99 -8.50 -37.11 -2.15
N PRO A 100 -9.01 -36.00 -2.75
CA PRO A 100 -8.14 -34.95 -3.28
C PRO A 100 -7.49 -34.11 -2.17
N GLY A 101 -7.93 -34.18 -0.92
CA GLY A 101 -7.53 -33.37 0.22
C GLY A 101 -8.38 -32.11 0.41
N GLU A 102 -8.20 -31.47 1.57
CA GLU A 102 -8.97 -30.29 1.96
C GLU A 102 -8.30 -28.98 1.53
N PHE A 103 -9.11 -27.95 1.30
CA PHE A 103 -8.64 -26.59 1.04
C PHE A 103 -7.95 -25.99 2.27
N GLN A 104 -6.84 -25.27 2.06
CA GLN A 104 -6.09 -24.59 3.11
C GLN A 104 -5.99 -23.08 2.81
N GLY A 105 -6.26 -22.26 3.83
CA GLY A 105 -6.09 -20.80 3.77
C GLY A 105 -7.39 -20.02 3.59
N LEU A 106 -7.28 -18.84 2.99
CA LEU A 106 -8.38 -17.91 2.72
C LEU A 106 -8.89 -18.09 1.28
N LEU A 107 -10.16 -17.77 1.08
CA LEU A 107 -10.90 -17.98 -0.18
C LEU A 107 -10.26 -17.35 -1.44
N PHE A 108 -9.41 -16.34 -1.28
CA PHE A 108 -8.72 -15.62 -2.36
C PHE A 108 -7.22 -15.92 -2.47
N ASN A 109 -6.71 -16.96 -1.78
CA ASN A 109 -5.27 -17.25 -1.75
C ASN A 109 -4.67 -17.66 -3.09
N ASP A 110 -5.47 -18.05 -4.08
CA ASP A 110 -5.02 -18.29 -5.46
C ASP A 110 -4.32 -17.04 -6.03
N SER A 111 -4.80 -15.84 -5.69
CA SER A 111 -4.21 -14.57 -6.12
C SER A 111 -2.77 -14.36 -5.62
N ASP A 112 -2.42 -14.91 -4.44
CA ASP A 112 -1.05 -14.81 -3.91
C ASP A 112 -0.08 -15.59 -4.80
N VAL A 113 -0.51 -16.75 -5.29
CA VAL A 113 0.26 -17.57 -6.22
C VAL A 113 0.39 -16.89 -7.58
N TYR A 114 -0.68 -16.32 -8.11
CA TYR A 114 -0.65 -15.64 -9.40
C TYR A 114 0.24 -14.39 -9.38
N LYS A 115 0.16 -13.55 -8.33
CA LYS A 115 1.05 -12.40 -8.14
C LYS A 115 2.52 -12.82 -8.02
N MET A 116 2.79 -13.93 -7.30
CA MET A 116 4.14 -14.49 -7.22
C MET A 116 4.63 -14.94 -8.59
N VAL A 117 3.81 -15.62 -9.39
CA VAL A 117 4.13 -16.03 -10.76
C VAL A 117 4.42 -14.83 -11.65
N GLU A 118 3.60 -13.78 -11.58
CA GLU A 118 3.81 -12.53 -12.32
C GLU A 118 5.18 -11.92 -11.99
N GLY A 119 5.50 -11.73 -10.70
CA GLY A 119 6.79 -11.20 -10.26
C GLY A 119 7.97 -12.11 -10.67
N TRP A 120 7.79 -13.42 -10.62
CA TRP A 120 8.78 -14.39 -11.08
C TRP A 120 9.07 -14.24 -12.57
N CYS A 121 8.05 -14.02 -13.41
CA CYS A 121 8.21 -13.78 -14.85
C CYS A 121 9.10 -12.54 -15.11
N TYR A 122 8.91 -11.45 -14.36
CA TYR A 122 9.77 -10.27 -14.49
C TYR A 122 11.23 -10.57 -14.14
N LEU A 123 11.47 -11.39 -13.12
CA LEU A 123 12.83 -11.81 -12.77
C LEU A 123 13.46 -12.72 -13.83
N VAL A 124 12.69 -13.65 -14.41
CA VAL A 124 13.14 -14.45 -15.56
C VAL A 124 13.58 -13.56 -16.71
N ALA A 125 12.73 -12.59 -17.07
CA ALA A 125 12.98 -11.69 -18.20
C ALA A 125 14.21 -10.79 -18.02
N THR A 126 14.57 -10.46 -16.78
CA THR A 126 15.68 -9.55 -16.43
C THR A 126 16.93 -10.28 -15.92
N THR A 127 16.93 -11.62 -15.88
CA THR A 127 18.11 -12.41 -15.51
C THR A 127 19.01 -12.60 -16.72
N GLU A 128 20.24 -12.09 -16.65
CA GLU A 128 21.21 -12.15 -17.75
C GLU A 128 21.92 -13.50 -17.85
N ASP A 129 22.27 -14.11 -16.70
CA ASP A 129 22.88 -15.42 -16.68
C ASP A 129 21.95 -16.49 -17.26
N ALA A 130 22.34 -17.08 -18.37
CA ALA A 130 21.51 -18.02 -19.13
C ALA A 130 21.20 -19.30 -18.32
N ALA A 131 22.12 -19.78 -17.48
CA ALA A 131 21.91 -20.99 -16.68
C ALA A 131 20.95 -20.72 -15.51
N ALA A 132 21.12 -19.59 -14.83
CA ALA A 132 20.20 -19.15 -13.78
C ALA A 132 18.79 -18.91 -14.36
N ARG A 133 18.69 -18.24 -15.50
CA ARG A 133 17.42 -18.01 -16.20
C ARG A 133 16.74 -19.32 -16.56
N ALA A 134 17.45 -20.28 -17.16
CA ALA A 134 16.88 -21.58 -17.52
C ALA A 134 16.39 -22.37 -16.30
N THR A 135 17.07 -22.25 -15.15
CA THR A 135 16.63 -22.86 -13.89
C THR A 135 15.34 -22.20 -13.39
N LEU A 136 15.27 -20.85 -13.37
CA LEU A 136 14.06 -20.13 -13.00
C LEU A 136 12.87 -20.46 -13.92
N GLU A 137 13.07 -20.54 -15.23
CA GLU A 137 12.03 -20.91 -16.20
C GLU A 137 11.52 -22.34 -15.97
N LYS A 138 12.42 -23.30 -15.75
CA LYS A 138 12.02 -24.69 -15.51
C LYS A 138 11.15 -24.83 -14.27
N ASP A 139 11.51 -24.17 -13.18
CA ASP A 139 10.74 -24.20 -11.93
C ASP A 139 9.38 -23.52 -12.10
N LEU A 140 9.36 -22.39 -12.84
CA LEU A 140 8.14 -21.66 -13.19
C LEU A 140 7.21 -22.49 -14.08
N ASP A 141 7.73 -23.18 -15.09
CA ASP A 141 6.95 -24.07 -15.97
C ASP A 141 6.27 -25.19 -15.15
N GLY A 142 6.99 -25.75 -14.15
CA GLY A 142 6.42 -26.74 -13.25
C GLY A 142 5.25 -26.21 -12.42
N LEU A 143 5.33 -24.98 -11.94
CA LEU A 143 4.24 -24.34 -11.22
C LEU A 143 3.06 -24.01 -12.16
N ILE A 144 3.33 -23.52 -13.35
CA ILE A 144 2.31 -23.24 -14.37
C ILE A 144 1.53 -24.51 -14.73
N ALA A 145 2.19 -25.65 -14.84
CA ALA A 145 1.52 -26.93 -15.11
C ALA A 145 0.53 -27.32 -13.98
N ARG A 146 0.86 -27.06 -12.71
CA ARG A 146 -0.04 -27.26 -11.56
C ARG A 146 -1.27 -26.37 -11.64
N ILE A 147 -1.08 -25.07 -11.96
CA ILE A 147 -2.16 -24.11 -12.14
C ILE A 147 -3.08 -24.54 -13.28
N ALA A 148 -2.52 -24.85 -14.44
CA ALA A 148 -3.27 -25.27 -15.64
C ALA A 148 -4.12 -26.52 -15.39
N ALA A 149 -3.61 -27.49 -14.62
CA ALA A 149 -4.32 -28.72 -14.28
C ALA A 149 -5.56 -28.50 -13.40
N ALA A 150 -5.64 -27.34 -12.69
CA ALA A 150 -6.76 -26.98 -11.82
C ALA A 150 -7.86 -26.16 -12.53
N GLN A 151 -7.79 -25.98 -13.86
CA GLN A 151 -8.77 -25.25 -14.62
C GLN A 151 -9.87 -26.19 -15.17
N TYR A 152 -11.12 -25.78 -15.02
CA TYR A 152 -12.27 -26.47 -15.62
C TYR A 152 -12.33 -26.29 -17.15
N PRO A 153 -13.03 -27.20 -17.88
CA PRO A 153 -13.16 -27.11 -19.33
C PRO A 153 -13.83 -25.82 -19.84
N ASP A 154 -14.72 -25.23 -19.04
CA ASP A 154 -15.39 -23.95 -19.35
C ASP A 154 -14.50 -22.71 -19.05
N GLY A 155 -13.26 -22.90 -18.62
CA GLY A 155 -12.30 -21.84 -18.31
C GLY A 155 -12.31 -21.37 -16.84
N TYR A 156 -13.28 -21.78 -16.03
CA TYR A 156 -13.32 -21.42 -14.62
C TYR A 156 -12.13 -22.00 -13.85
N ILE A 157 -11.57 -21.23 -12.90
CA ILE A 157 -10.51 -21.68 -12.02
C ILE A 157 -10.60 -20.94 -10.69
N ASN A 158 -10.76 -21.66 -9.60
CA ASN A 158 -10.68 -21.18 -8.23
C ASN A 158 -10.58 -22.39 -7.29
N THR A 159 -9.48 -22.50 -6.53
CA THR A 159 -9.24 -23.69 -5.68
C THR A 159 -10.17 -23.77 -4.49
N TYR A 160 -10.62 -22.65 -3.91
CA TYR A 160 -11.58 -22.62 -2.81
C TYR A 160 -12.94 -23.13 -3.21
N PHE A 161 -13.47 -22.68 -4.34
CA PHE A 161 -14.75 -23.19 -4.87
C PHE A 161 -14.64 -24.65 -5.27
N THR A 162 -13.55 -25.04 -5.93
CA THR A 162 -13.33 -26.42 -6.32
C THR A 162 -13.31 -27.36 -5.12
N LEU A 163 -12.61 -27.00 -4.03
CA LEU A 163 -12.34 -27.92 -2.92
C LEU A 163 -13.35 -27.83 -1.77
N LYS A 164 -13.89 -26.60 -1.49
CA LYS A 164 -14.64 -26.33 -0.28
C LYS A 164 -16.07 -25.82 -0.51
N LYS A 165 -16.26 -24.71 -1.23
CA LYS A 165 -17.59 -24.08 -1.37
C LYS A 165 -18.48 -24.77 -2.38
N GLY A 166 -17.91 -25.52 -3.34
CA GLY A 166 -18.61 -26.14 -4.46
C GLY A 166 -18.71 -25.23 -5.66
N VAL A 167 -18.38 -25.76 -6.86
CA VAL A 167 -18.38 -24.96 -8.11
C VAL A 167 -19.78 -24.56 -8.57
N GLU A 168 -20.81 -25.24 -8.08
CA GLU A 168 -22.20 -24.87 -8.28
C GLU A 168 -22.59 -23.54 -7.59
N ASN A 169 -21.77 -23.09 -6.61
CA ASN A 169 -21.95 -21.84 -5.88
C ASN A 169 -21.08 -20.71 -6.44
N ARG A 170 -20.40 -20.91 -7.57
CA ARG A 170 -19.55 -19.88 -8.18
C ARG A 170 -20.33 -18.60 -8.50
N LEU A 171 -19.74 -17.44 -8.29
CA LEU A 171 -20.30 -16.11 -8.53
C LEU A 171 -21.63 -15.82 -7.79
N THR A 172 -21.93 -16.57 -6.73
CA THR A 172 -23.13 -16.32 -5.90
C THR A 172 -22.95 -15.14 -4.95
N ASP A 173 -21.71 -14.84 -4.55
CA ASP A 173 -21.37 -13.72 -3.66
C ASP A 173 -20.06 -13.04 -4.09
N GLU A 174 -20.02 -12.59 -5.34
CA GLU A 174 -18.82 -11.98 -5.93
C GLU A 174 -18.30 -10.77 -5.11
N GLY A 175 -19.20 -10.06 -4.43
CA GLY A 175 -18.83 -8.96 -3.55
C GLY A 175 -17.86 -9.33 -2.43
N ASN A 176 -17.94 -10.58 -1.92
CA ASN A 176 -17.13 -11.10 -0.82
C ASN A 176 -16.16 -12.20 -1.25
N ASP A 177 -16.49 -13.00 -2.26
CA ASP A 177 -15.77 -14.23 -2.63
C ASP A 177 -14.50 -13.99 -3.46
N HIS A 178 -14.32 -12.81 -4.05
CA HIS A 178 -13.13 -12.39 -4.79
C HIS A 178 -12.76 -13.29 -5.99
N GLU A 179 -13.75 -13.90 -6.66
CA GLU A 179 -13.49 -14.82 -7.76
C GLU A 179 -12.88 -14.10 -8.96
N THR A 180 -13.50 -12.98 -9.39
CA THR A 180 -12.98 -12.18 -10.51
C THR A 180 -11.65 -11.50 -10.18
N TYR A 181 -11.40 -11.15 -8.90
CA TYR A 181 -10.10 -10.69 -8.42
C TYR A 181 -8.99 -11.72 -8.65
N CYS A 182 -9.24 -12.99 -8.29
CA CYS A 182 -8.29 -14.07 -8.53
C CYS A 182 -8.06 -14.28 -10.04
N ILE A 183 -9.12 -14.23 -10.86
CA ILE A 183 -9.02 -14.32 -12.32
C ILE A 183 -8.22 -13.15 -12.89
N GLY A 184 -8.40 -11.92 -12.38
CA GLY A 184 -7.62 -10.76 -12.78
C GLY A 184 -6.11 -10.99 -12.59
N HIS A 185 -5.68 -11.42 -11.41
CA HIS A 185 -4.27 -11.73 -11.15
C HIS A 185 -3.73 -12.91 -11.97
N LEU A 186 -4.57 -13.90 -12.30
CA LEU A 186 -4.19 -14.95 -13.25
C LEU A 186 -3.92 -14.40 -14.65
N ILE A 187 -4.77 -13.46 -15.11
CA ILE A 187 -4.61 -12.81 -16.41
C ILE A 187 -3.31 -12.00 -16.43
N GLU A 188 -3.04 -11.21 -15.39
CA GLU A 188 -1.79 -10.46 -15.23
C GLU A 188 -0.57 -11.38 -15.30
N ALA A 189 -0.59 -12.50 -14.57
CA ALA A 189 0.47 -13.49 -14.60
C ALA A 189 0.64 -14.15 -15.98
N GLY A 190 -0.48 -14.45 -16.68
CA GLY A 190 -0.47 -15.04 -18.01
C GLY A 190 0.17 -14.12 -19.06
N VAL A 191 -0.16 -12.82 -19.00
CA VAL A 191 0.44 -11.79 -19.86
C VAL A 191 1.93 -11.62 -19.55
N ALA A 192 2.30 -11.52 -18.27
CA ALA A 192 3.69 -11.39 -17.85
C ALA A 192 4.53 -12.60 -18.29
N HIS A 193 4.00 -13.82 -18.17
CA HIS A 193 4.66 -15.03 -18.61
C HIS A 193 4.92 -15.03 -20.12
N PHE A 194 3.92 -14.68 -20.91
CA PHE A 194 4.04 -14.56 -22.36
C PHE A 194 5.07 -13.50 -22.76
N GLN A 195 5.01 -12.32 -22.13
CA GLN A 195 5.97 -11.24 -22.39
C GLN A 195 7.40 -11.62 -22.01
N ALA A 196 7.58 -12.38 -20.91
CA ALA A 196 8.90 -12.78 -20.43
C ALA A 196 9.55 -13.89 -21.26
N THR A 197 8.76 -14.88 -21.71
CA THR A 197 9.28 -16.13 -22.26
C THR A 197 8.84 -16.42 -23.69
N GLY A 198 7.83 -15.75 -24.21
CA GLY A 198 7.16 -16.07 -25.48
C GLY A 198 6.26 -17.31 -25.42
N LYS A 199 6.22 -18.03 -24.28
CA LYS A 199 5.41 -19.25 -24.12
C LYS A 199 3.94 -18.90 -23.86
N ARG A 200 3.03 -19.63 -24.47
CA ARG A 200 1.58 -19.42 -24.32
C ARG A 200 0.95 -20.25 -23.20
N THR A 201 1.68 -21.12 -22.53
CA THR A 201 1.14 -22.12 -21.60
C THR A 201 0.25 -21.50 -20.52
N LEU A 202 0.66 -20.40 -19.86
CA LEU A 202 -0.17 -19.70 -18.88
C LEU A 202 -1.10 -18.68 -19.54
N LEU A 203 -0.70 -18.08 -20.66
CA LEU A 203 -1.57 -17.15 -21.40
C LEU A 203 -2.85 -17.85 -21.89
N ASP A 204 -2.78 -19.08 -22.36
CA ASP A 204 -3.96 -19.82 -22.81
C ASP A 204 -4.90 -20.20 -21.65
N VAL A 205 -4.37 -20.44 -20.45
CA VAL A 205 -5.17 -20.57 -19.21
C VAL A 205 -5.87 -19.25 -18.90
N ALA A 206 -5.15 -18.14 -18.95
CA ALA A 206 -5.66 -16.80 -18.69
C ALA A 206 -6.74 -16.39 -19.71
N ILE A 207 -6.55 -16.68 -20.98
CA ILE A 207 -7.54 -16.43 -22.05
C ILE A 207 -8.84 -17.19 -21.78
N ARG A 208 -8.78 -18.49 -21.45
CA ARG A 208 -9.99 -19.25 -21.12
C ARG A 208 -10.71 -18.71 -19.89
N ALA A 209 -9.96 -18.25 -18.87
CA ALA A 209 -10.56 -17.61 -17.69
C ALA A 209 -11.20 -16.25 -18.01
N ALA A 210 -10.56 -15.44 -18.86
CA ALA A 210 -11.14 -14.18 -19.35
C ALA A 210 -12.40 -14.42 -20.21
N ASP A 211 -12.40 -15.46 -21.04
CA ASP A 211 -13.57 -15.87 -21.83
C ASP A 211 -14.72 -16.31 -20.95
N PHE A 212 -14.44 -17.07 -19.89
CA PHE A 212 -15.46 -17.43 -18.89
C PHE A 212 -16.11 -16.17 -18.28
N VAL A 213 -15.32 -15.17 -17.88
CA VAL A 213 -15.86 -13.88 -17.37
C VAL A 213 -16.76 -13.23 -18.41
N CYS A 214 -16.28 -13.09 -19.64
CA CYS A 214 -17.07 -12.50 -20.74
C CYS A 214 -18.39 -13.24 -20.99
N ASP A 215 -18.38 -14.56 -20.95
CA ASP A 215 -19.56 -15.40 -21.19
C ASP A 215 -20.61 -15.26 -20.08
N VAL A 216 -20.19 -15.19 -18.82
CA VAL A 216 -21.09 -15.03 -17.68
C VAL A 216 -21.76 -13.66 -17.69
N TYR A 217 -20.97 -12.61 -17.86
CA TYR A 217 -21.50 -11.24 -17.93
C TYR A 217 -22.33 -11.00 -19.19
N GLY A 218 -21.99 -11.67 -20.30
CA GLY A 218 -22.79 -11.67 -21.53
C GLY A 218 -24.18 -12.30 -21.38
N LYS A 219 -24.39 -13.19 -20.39
CA LYS A 219 -25.66 -13.85 -20.09
C LYS A 219 -26.53 -13.08 -19.08
N GLY A 220 -26.16 -11.85 -18.75
CA GLY A 220 -26.97 -10.94 -17.92
C GLY A 220 -26.56 -10.87 -16.46
N PHE A 221 -25.49 -11.53 -16.03
CA PHE A 221 -24.86 -11.27 -14.73
C PHE A 221 -24.35 -9.83 -14.69
N SER A 222 -24.65 -9.09 -13.62
CA SER A 222 -24.30 -7.67 -13.51
C SER A 222 -23.89 -7.27 -12.09
N VAL A 223 -23.23 -8.17 -11.38
CA VAL A 223 -22.57 -7.85 -10.10
C VAL A 223 -21.16 -7.35 -10.43
N PRO A 224 -20.81 -6.10 -10.07
CA PRO A 224 -19.43 -5.64 -10.28
C PRO A 224 -18.45 -6.46 -9.44
N SER A 225 -17.18 -6.53 -9.83
CA SER A 225 -16.15 -7.22 -9.07
C SER A 225 -16.10 -6.70 -7.62
N GLY A 226 -16.09 -7.59 -6.65
CA GLY A 226 -16.03 -7.22 -5.25
C GLY A 226 -14.72 -6.53 -4.89
N HIS A 227 -13.61 -7.00 -5.48
CA HIS A 227 -12.31 -6.36 -5.46
C HIS A 227 -11.83 -6.12 -6.90
N GLN A 228 -11.62 -4.87 -7.26
CA GLN A 228 -11.18 -4.45 -8.58
C GLN A 228 -9.77 -5.00 -8.87
N GLU A 229 -9.64 -5.66 -9.98
CA GLU A 229 -8.41 -6.18 -10.57
C GLU A 229 -8.65 -6.71 -11.98
N VAL A 230 -9.77 -7.42 -12.17
CA VAL A 230 -10.10 -8.05 -13.46
C VAL A 230 -10.27 -7.01 -14.58
N GLU A 231 -10.73 -5.82 -14.24
CA GLU A 231 -10.94 -4.73 -15.18
C GLU A 231 -9.63 -4.28 -15.84
N LEU A 232 -8.61 -4.00 -15.02
CA LEU A 232 -7.29 -3.60 -15.54
C LEU A 232 -6.57 -4.78 -16.23
N ALA A 233 -6.74 -5.99 -15.72
CA ALA A 233 -6.15 -7.19 -16.28
C ALA A 233 -6.70 -7.52 -17.67
N LEU A 234 -8.02 -7.35 -17.91
CA LEU A 234 -8.64 -7.53 -19.21
C LEU A 234 -8.12 -6.52 -20.24
N ILE A 235 -7.89 -5.26 -19.83
CA ILE A 235 -7.30 -4.25 -20.72
C ILE A 235 -5.88 -4.68 -21.10
N ARG A 236 -5.07 -5.11 -20.12
CA ARG A 236 -3.71 -5.57 -20.37
C ARG A 236 -3.66 -6.83 -21.27
N LEU A 237 -4.61 -7.76 -21.08
CA LEU A 237 -4.75 -8.92 -21.96
C LEU A 237 -5.08 -8.50 -23.40
N GLN A 238 -6.06 -7.59 -23.58
CA GLN A 238 -6.43 -7.04 -24.90
C GLN A 238 -5.21 -6.46 -25.61
N ASP A 239 -4.34 -5.77 -24.84
CA ASP A 239 -3.14 -5.15 -25.35
C ASP A 239 -2.05 -6.17 -25.74
N ALA A 240 -1.89 -7.22 -24.94
CA ALA A 240 -0.86 -8.23 -25.16
C ALA A 240 -1.13 -9.15 -26.36
N LEU A 241 -2.39 -9.24 -26.78
CA LEU A 241 -2.78 -10.11 -27.91
C LEU A 241 -2.45 -9.47 -29.26
N PRO A 242 -2.02 -10.26 -30.27
CA PRO A 242 -1.89 -9.80 -31.65
C PRO A 242 -3.24 -9.31 -32.21
N SER A 243 -3.22 -8.45 -33.23
CA SER A 243 -4.42 -7.79 -33.78
C SER A 243 -5.48 -8.77 -34.25
N ASP A 244 -5.08 -9.86 -34.86
CA ASP A 244 -5.95 -10.95 -35.33
C ASP A 244 -6.58 -11.78 -34.17
N ALA A 245 -5.94 -11.80 -33.00
CA ALA A 245 -6.42 -12.51 -31.80
C ALA A 245 -7.24 -11.64 -30.85
N ARG A 246 -7.38 -10.32 -31.10
CA ARG A 246 -8.07 -9.36 -30.20
C ARG A 246 -9.60 -9.48 -30.19
N GLN A 247 -10.17 -10.37 -30.96
CA GLN A 247 -11.63 -10.67 -31.01
C GLN A 247 -12.52 -9.42 -31.05
N GLY A 248 -12.17 -8.43 -31.86
CA GLY A 248 -12.94 -7.18 -32.02
C GLY A 248 -13.01 -6.29 -30.77
N GLY A 249 -12.07 -6.43 -29.84
CA GLY A 249 -12.05 -5.62 -28.60
C GLY A 249 -12.88 -6.20 -27.45
N LYS A 250 -13.20 -7.49 -27.48
CA LYS A 250 -14.04 -8.18 -26.49
C LYS A 250 -13.63 -7.92 -25.04
N TYR A 251 -12.32 -8.01 -24.72
CA TYR A 251 -11.84 -7.84 -23.36
C TYR A 251 -11.86 -6.38 -22.91
N LEU A 252 -11.57 -5.43 -23.82
CA LEU A 252 -11.69 -4.00 -23.54
C LEU A 252 -13.15 -3.60 -23.26
N ALA A 253 -14.09 -4.09 -24.07
CA ALA A 253 -15.51 -3.85 -23.88
C ALA A 253 -16.02 -4.45 -22.55
N MET A 254 -15.50 -5.61 -22.15
CA MET A 254 -15.85 -6.22 -20.88
C MET A 254 -15.28 -5.42 -19.69
N ALA A 255 -14.05 -4.94 -19.76
CA ALA A 255 -13.45 -4.08 -18.73
C ALA A 255 -14.27 -2.80 -18.54
N GLU A 256 -14.65 -2.13 -19.63
CA GLU A 256 -15.53 -0.95 -19.58
C GLU A 256 -16.87 -1.27 -18.93
N ARG A 257 -17.51 -2.37 -19.34
CA ARG A 257 -18.78 -2.82 -18.76
C ARG A 257 -18.67 -3.04 -17.25
N LEU A 258 -17.62 -3.69 -16.76
CA LEU A 258 -17.42 -3.95 -15.32
C LEU A 258 -17.31 -2.65 -14.51
N ILE A 259 -16.63 -1.63 -15.04
CA ILE A 259 -16.57 -0.28 -14.44
C ILE A 259 -17.95 0.39 -14.47
N GLU A 260 -18.71 0.27 -15.57
CA GLU A 260 -20.04 0.88 -15.73
C GLU A 260 -21.11 0.24 -14.83
N LEU A 261 -20.88 -0.96 -14.32
CA LEU A 261 -21.79 -1.61 -13.37
C LEU A 261 -21.79 -0.94 -11.98
N ARG A 262 -20.75 -0.17 -11.64
CA ARG A 262 -20.65 0.51 -10.33
C ARG A 262 -21.76 1.52 -10.13
N GLY A 263 -22.32 1.55 -8.90
CA GLY A 263 -23.40 2.45 -8.53
C GLY A 263 -24.76 2.11 -9.16
N ARG A 264 -24.90 0.94 -9.76
CA ARG A 264 -26.12 0.48 -10.42
C ARG A 264 -26.71 -0.74 -9.71
N PRO A 265 -28.04 -0.99 -9.86
CA PRO A 265 -28.65 -2.23 -9.39
C PRO A 265 -27.91 -3.47 -9.95
N ARG A 266 -27.62 -4.43 -9.08
CA ARG A 266 -26.88 -5.65 -9.39
C ARG A 266 -27.84 -6.80 -9.66
N ARG A 267 -27.55 -7.65 -10.64
CA ARG A 267 -28.33 -8.84 -10.96
C ARG A 267 -27.47 -10.08 -10.86
N THR A 268 -27.84 -11.00 -9.98
CA THR A 268 -27.20 -12.29 -9.76
C THR A 268 -27.60 -13.33 -10.80
N LEU A 269 -26.90 -14.48 -10.84
CA LEU A 269 -27.17 -15.56 -11.79
C LEU A 269 -28.58 -16.17 -11.64
N ASP A 270 -29.15 -16.17 -10.44
CA ASP A 270 -30.54 -16.60 -10.18
C ASP A 270 -31.58 -15.52 -10.53
N GLY A 271 -31.14 -14.40 -11.12
CA GLY A 271 -31.99 -13.33 -11.61
C GLY A 271 -32.50 -12.35 -10.56
N LYS A 272 -32.04 -12.46 -9.31
CA LYS A 272 -32.40 -11.51 -8.24
C LYS A 272 -31.68 -10.20 -8.43
N GLU A 273 -32.35 -9.12 -8.13
CA GLU A 273 -31.79 -7.77 -8.13
C GLU A 273 -31.46 -7.34 -6.69
N HIS A 274 -30.32 -6.67 -6.56
CA HIS A 274 -29.82 -6.11 -5.30
C HIS A 274 -29.41 -4.66 -5.50
N PRO A 275 -29.51 -3.79 -4.49
CA PRO A 275 -28.99 -2.44 -4.55
C PRO A 275 -27.44 -2.46 -4.65
N PRO A 276 -26.82 -1.32 -5.03
CA PRO A 276 -25.37 -1.16 -4.96
C PRO A 276 -24.81 -1.50 -3.58
N ALA A 277 -23.54 -2.00 -3.53
CA ALA A 277 -22.90 -2.46 -2.29
C ALA A 277 -22.40 -1.32 -1.37
N GLY A 278 -22.39 -0.07 -1.87
CA GLY A 278 -21.93 1.08 -1.10
C GLY A 278 -20.44 1.39 -1.24
N GLU A 279 -19.92 2.22 -0.34
CA GLU A 279 -18.59 2.83 -0.47
C GLU A 279 -17.42 1.84 -0.38
N TYR A 280 -17.54 0.79 0.40
CA TYR A 280 -16.43 -0.12 0.67
C TYR A 280 -15.77 -0.68 -0.61
N ALA A 281 -16.57 -1.01 -1.61
CA ALA A 281 -16.12 -1.51 -2.91
C ALA A 281 -16.28 -0.46 -4.04
N GLN A 282 -16.33 0.83 -3.72
CA GLN A 282 -16.57 1.93 -4.67
C GLN A 282 -17.83 1.73 -5.52
N ASP A 283 -18.88 1.14 -4.94
CA ASP A 283 -20.16 0.82 -5.60
C ASP A 283 -21.32 1.74 -5.11
N HIS A 284 -21.00 2.91 -4.57
CA HIS A 284 -21.96 3.87 -4.03
C HIS A 284 -22.50 4.84 -5.10
N LEU A 285 -21.71 5.11 -6.14
CA LEU A 285 -22.03 5.97 -7.28
C LEU A 285 -21.47 5.36 -8.57
N PRO A 286 -22.03 5.72 -9.74
CA PRO A 286 -21.39 5.42 -11.02
C PRO A 286 -19.95 5.92 -11.05
N ALA A 287 -19.04 5.15 -11.62
CA ALA A 287 -17.60 5.42 -11.55
C ALA A 287 -17.23 6.82 -12.10
N ALA A 288 -17.90 7.27 -13.15
CA ALA A 288 -17.69 8.60 -13.75
C ALA A 288 -18.24 9.77 -12.88
N GLU A 289 -19.03 9.49 -11.85
CA GLU A 289 -19.62 10.48 -10.94
C GLU A 289 -18.91 10.54 -9.60
N GLN A 290 -17.93 9.65 -9.34
CA GLN A 290 -17.16 9.63 -8.10
C GLN A 290 -16.10 10.75 -8.12
N MET A 291 -16.24 11.74 -7.25
CA MET A 291 -15.35 12.91 -7.18
C MET A 291 -14.49 12.92 -5.92
N GLU A 292 -14.78 12.05 -4.95
CA GLU A 292 -14.05 11.89 -3.70
C GLU A 292 -13.72 10.42 -3.46
N ALA A 293 -12.53 10.14 -2.92
CA ALA A 293 -12.08 8.78 -2.63
C ALA A 293 -12.81 8.23 -1.41
N ALA A 294 -13.35 7.01 -1.53
CA ALA A 294 -14.11 6.34 -0.50
C ALA A 294 -13.77 4.85 -0.40
N GLY A 295 -14.09 4.24 0.72
CA GLY A 295 -13.99 2.79 0.94
C GLY A 295 -12.57 2.26 1.03
N HIS A 296 -12.39 1.00 0.65
CA HIS A 296 -11.12 0.29 0.74
C HIS A 296 -10.10 0.85 -0.25
N ALA A 297 -8.90 1.20 0.24
CA ALA A 297 -7.93 1.98 -0.53
C ALA A 297 -7.35 1.22 -1.74
N VAL A 298 -7.05 -0.08 -1.60
CA VAL A 298 -6.50 -0.90 -2.71
C VAL A 298 -7.54 -1.05 -3.83
N ARG A 299 -8.80 -1.38 -3.46
CA ARG A 299 -9.91 -1.48 -4.43
C ARG A 299 -10.08 -0.20 -5.22
N ALA A 300 -10.03 0.95 -4.53
CA ALA A 300 -10.18 2.27 -5.14
C ALA A 300 -9.10 2.54 -6.19
N VAL A 301 -7.82 2.43 -5.81
CA VAL A 301 -6.72 2.75 -6.75
C VAL A 301 -6.63 1.76 -7.90
N TYR A 302 -7.04 0.50 -7.74
CA TYR A 302 -7.11 -0.47 -8.84
C TYR A 302 -8.24 -0.12 -9.81
N MET A 303 -9.41 0.31 -9.30
CA MET A 303 -10.46 0.85 -10.15
C MET A 303 -10.00 2.08 -10.93
N TYR A 304 -9.30 3.00 -10.25
CA TYR A 304 -8.77 4.21 -10.89
C TYR A 304 -7.72 3.89 -11.96
N CYS A 305 -6.91 2.84 -11.78
CA CYS A 305 -6.04 2.33 -12.83
C CYS A 305 -6.83 1.91 -14.08
N ALA A 306 -7.88 1.10 -13.92
CA ALA A 306 -8.71 0.66 -15.03
C ALA A 306 -9.45 1.84 -15.71
N MET A 307 -10.02 2.77 -14.93
CA MET A 307 -10.64 3.99 -15.47
C MET A 307 -9.66 4.82 -16.28
N THR A 308 -8.41 4.96 -15.79
CA THR A 308 -7.36 5.72 -16.49
C THR A 308 -6.94 5.01 -17.77
N ASP A 309 -6.78 3.68 -17.74
CA ASP A 309 -6.48 2.88 -18.94
C ASP A 309 -7.57 3.01 -20.01
N LEU A 310 -8.85 3.11 -19.61
CA LEU A 310 -9.97 3.38 -20.51
C LEU A 310 -9.92 4.82 -21.06
N ALA A 311 -9.65 5.81 -20.19
CA ALA A 311 -9.55 7.23 -20.58
C ALA A 311 -8.45 7.46 -21.62
N VAL A 312 -7.27 6.85 -21.41
CA VAL A 312 -6.15 6.86 -22.35
C VAL A 312 -6.55 6.29 -23.73
N ARG A 313 -7.55 5.40 -23.79
CA ARG A 313 -8.08 4.79 -25.03
C ARG A 313 -9.29 5.53 -25.61
N GLY A 314 -9.49 6.78 -25.19
CA GLY A 314 -10.53 7.66 -25.74
C GLY A 314 -11.88 7.57 -25.02
N LYS A 315 -11.98 6.86 -23.88
CA LYS A 315 -13.20 6.86 -23.04
C LYS A 315 -13.20 8.07 -22.10
N GLY A 316 -13.32 9.26 -22.65
CA GLY A 316 -13.19 10.54 -21.96
C GLY A 316 -14.17 10.79 -20.81
N ALA A 317 -15.23 9.97 -20.68
CA ALA A 317 -16.21 10.09 -19.60
C ALA A 317 -15.59 10.00 -18.19
N TYR A 318 -14.44 9.38 -18.03
CA TYR A 318 -13.79 9.20 -16.74
C TYR A 318 -12.81 10.33 -16.37
N ALA A 319 -12.40 11.17 -17.32
CA ALA A 319 -11.31 12.13 -17.11
C ALA A 319 -11.58 13.10 -15.94
N THR A 320 -12.78 13.71 -15.87
CA THR A 320 -13.16 14.64 -14.80
C THR A 320 -13.16 13.95 -13.42
N ALA A 321 -13.67 12.73 -13.33
CA ALA A 321 -13.67 11.97 -12.08
C ALA A 321 -12.23 11.63 -11.64
N LEU A 322 -11.38 11.21 -12.58
CA LEU A 322 -9.98 10.87 -12.31
C LEU A 322 -9.18 12.08 -11.79
N ASP A 323 -9.37 13.26 -12.41
CA ASP A 323 -8.71 14.49 -11.96
C ASP A 323 -9.20 14.90 -10.55
N SER A 324 -10.50 14.83 -10.30
CA SER A 324 -11.06 15.12 -8.97
C SER A 324 -10.59 14.15 -7.91
N LEU A 325 -10.55 12.85 -8.20
CA LEU A 325 -10.07 11.80 -7.30
C LEU A 325 -8.56 11.95 -7.01
N TRP A 326 -7.77 12.34 -8.03
CA TRP A 326 -6.36 12.63 -7.86
C TRP A 326 -6.13 13.79 -6.90
N ASP A 327 -6.84 14.90 -7.12
CA ASP A 327 -6.74 16.10 -6.28
C ASP A 327 -7.26 15.83 -4.85
N ASP A 328 -8.32 15.05 -4.70
CA ASP A 328 -8.83 14.64 -3.39
C ASP A 328 -7.81 13.80 -2.62
N ILE A 329 -7.24 12.77 -3.26
CA ILE A 329 -6.27 11.90 -2.59
C ILE A 329 -4.99 12.65 -2.26
N THR A 330 -4.37 13.30 -3.25
CA THR A 330 -3.05 13.92 -3.08
C THR A 330 -3.09 15.19 -2.24
N GLY A 331 -4.19 15.92 -2.28
CA GLY A 331 -4.37 17.19 -1.57
C GLY A 331 -5.00 17.07 -0.19
N ARG A 332 -5.73 15.98 0.11
CA ARG A 332 -6.55 15.92 1.32
C ARG A 332 -6.46 14.60 2.11
N ARG A 333 -5.91 13.49 1.55
CA ARG A 333 -6.00 12.15 2.16
C ARG A 333 -4.68 11.37 2.17
N MET A 334 -3.63 11.94 1.60
CA MET A 334 -2.34 11.27 1.46
C MET A 334 -1.40 11.63 2.60
N PHE A 335 -0.70 10.64 3.12
CA PHE A 335 0.35 10.82 4.11
C PHE A 335 1.63 11.41 3.50
N VAL A 336 2.50 11.98 4.33
CA VAL A 336 3.78 12.54 3.89
C VAL A 336 4.65 11.53 3.14
N THR A 337 4.52 10.25 3.45
CA THR A 337 5.19 9.12 2.80
C THR A 337 4.61 8.75 1.42
N GLY A 338 3.51 9.36 1.01
CA GLY A 338 2.77 8.99 -0.19
C GLY A 338 1.83 7.81 -0.01
N GLY A 339 1.74 7.24 1.20
CA GLY A 339 0.77 6.20 1.53
C GLY A 339 -0.65 6.77 1.67
N ILE A 340 -1.65 5.91 1.56
CA ILE A 340 -3.07 6.24 1.65
C ILE A 340 -3.83 5.25 2.55
N GLY A 341 -5.03 5.63 2.98
CA GLY A 341 -5.89 4.78 3.80
C GLY A 341 -5.50 4.84 5.28
N PRO A 342 -6.08 5.77 6.08
CA PRO A 342 -5.75 5.92 7.49
C PRO A 342 -6.32 4.84 8.39
N SER A 343 -7.43 4.19 7.98
CA SER A 343 -8.25 3.34 8.84
C SER A 343 -8.01 1.85 8.62
N ALA A 344 -7.78 1.13 9.72
CA ALA A 344 -7.74 -0.34 9.71
C ALA A 344 -9.15 -0.97 9.65
N HIS A 345 -10.21 -0.21 9.96
CA HIS A 345 -11.58 -0.72 10.02
C HIS A 345 -12.11 -1.13 8.63
N ASN A 346 -11.93 -0.24 7.66
CA ASN A 346 -12.32 -0.47 6.26
C ASN A 346 -11.12 -0.64 5.33
N GLU A 347 -9.91 -0.77 5.88
CA GLU A 347 -8.64 -0.83 5.14
C GLU A 347 -8.51 0.33 4.13
N GLY A 348 -9.02 1.52 4.50
CA GLY A 348 -9.22 2.54 3.49
C GLY A 348 -9.43 3.97 3.99
N PHE A 349 -10.16 4.71 3.19
CA PHE A 349 -10.40 6.13 3.38
C PHE A 349 -11.40 6.43 4.50
N THR A 350 -11.16 7.55 5.17
CA THR A 350 -12.04 8.21 6.13
C THR A 350 -12.33 9.64 5.64
N THR A 351 -12.62 10.56 6.54
CA THR A 351 -12.85 11.96 6.19
C THR A 351 -11.57 12.64 5.68
N PRO A 352 -11.66 13.68 4.86
CA PRO A 352 -10.50 14.48 4.46
C PRO A 352 -9.71 15.01 5.67
N TYR A 353 -8.36 15.06 5.51
CA TYR A 353 -7.41 15.51 6.53
C TYR A 353 -7.29 14.63 7.78
N ASP A 354 -7.84 13.43 7.75
CA ASP A 354 -7.63 12.43 8.78
C ASP A 354 -6.30 11.72 8.55
N ILE A 355 -5.24 12.20 9.20
CA ILE A 355 -3.85 11.78 9.00
C ILE A 355 -3.23 11.36 10.35
N PRO A 356 -3.68 10.25 10.94
CA PRO A 356 -3.13 9.75 12.20
C PRO A 356 -1.67 9.28 12.04
N THR A 357 -0.90 9.25 13.14
CA THR A 357 0.50 8.78 13.12
C THR A 357 0.64 7.33 13.58
N HIS A 358 0.18 7.00 14.77
CA HIS A 358 0.29 5.66 15.37
C HIS A 358 -0.67 4.64 14.73
N SER A 359 -1.91 5.07 14.46
CA SER A 359 -2.95 4.21 13.88
C SER A 359 -3.00 4.25 12.36
N ALA A 360 -2.08 4.97 11.72
CA ALA A 360 -1.99 5.01 10.26
C ALA A 360 -1.92 3.61 9.68
N TYR A 361 -2.91 3.23 8.87
CA TYR A 361 -2.95 1.90 8.27
C TYR A 361 -1.99 1.82 7.08
N GLN A 362 -2.13 2.67 6.10
CA GLN A 362 -1.22 2.80 4.95
C GLN A 362 -0.77 1.45 4.42
N GLU A 363 -1.70 0.63 3.94
CA GLU A 363 -1.38 -0.68 3.42
C GLU A 363 -0.32 -0.63 2.31
N THR A 364 0.64 -1.55 2.34
CA THR A 364 1.67 -1.66 1.30
C THR A 364 1.07 -1.84 -0.09
N CYS A 365 -0.02 -2.63 -0.24
CA CYS A 365 -0.70 -2.79 -1.53
C CYS A 365 -1.34 -1.49 -2.01
N ALA A 366 -1.89 -0.67 -1.10
CA ALA A 366 -2.45 0.63 -1.47
C ALA A 366 -1.37 1.59 -1.97
N SER A 367 -0.19 1.59 -1.33
CA SER A 367 0.97 2.38 -1.77
C SER A 367 1.48 1.94 -3.15
N ILE A 368 1.56 0.64 -3.40
CA ILE A 368 1.87 0.10 -4.75
C ILE A 368 0.80 0.53 -5.75
N GLY A 369 -0.48 0.43 -5.39
CA GLY A 369 -1.59 0.87 -6.23
C GLY A 369 -1.52 2.35 -6.60
N VAL A 370 -1.11 3.24 -5.67
CA VAL A 370 -0.84 4.67 -5.97
C VAL A 370 0.24 4.81 -7.03
N CYS A 371 1.34 4.05 -6.94
CA CYS A 371 2.40 4.09 -7.95
C CYS A 371 1.86 3.64 -9.32
N LEU A 372 1.10 2.54 -9.37
CA LEU A 372 0.51 2.04 -10.62
C LEU A 372 -0.49 3.04 -11.23
N TRP A 373 -1.26 3.74 -10.39
CA TRP A 373 -2.19 4.76 -10.86
C TRP A 373 -1.48 6.05 -11.29
N ALA A 374 -0.47 6.49 -10.56
CA ALA A 374 0.32 7.68 -10.91
C ALA A 374 1.00 7.53 -12.28
N GLN A 375 1.55 6.35 -12.59
CA GLN A 375 2.09 6.05 -13.92
C GLN A 375 1.04 6.22 -15.02
N ARG A 376 -0.17 5.69 -14.82
CA ARG A 376 -1.27 5.78 -15.78
C ARG A 376 -1.80 7.20 -15.97
N MET A 377 -1.89 7.96 -14.88
CA MET A 377 -2.23 9.39 -14.95
C MET A 377 -1.16 10.17 -15.74
N PHE A 378 0.11 9.80 -15.61
CA PHE A 378 1.16 10.35 -16.46
C PHE A 378 0.94 9.95 -17.95
N GLU A 379 0.59 8.71 -18.24
CA GLU A 379 0.28 8.30 -19.63
C GLU A 379 -0.92 9.06 -20.20
N LEU A 380 -1.88 9.46 -19.36
CA LEU A 380 -3.05 10.25 -19.76
C LEU A 380 -2.70 11.72 -20.03
N HIS A 381 -1.90 12.36 -19.14
CA HIS A 381 -1.70 13.82 -19.15
C HIS A 381 -0.28 14.25 -19.61
N GLY A 382 0.75 13.43 -19.38
CA GLY A 382 2.13 13.77 -19.72
C GLY A 382 2.82 14.71 -18.72
N GLU A 383 2.23 14.97 -17.54
CA GLU A 383 2.71 15.95 -16.57
C GLU A 383 3.60 15.31 -15.49
N ALA A 384 4.69 15.99 -15.11
CA ALA A 384 5.68 15.54 -14.14
C ALA A 384 5.10 15.32 -12.73
N LYS A 385 4.06 16.06 -12.35
CA LYS A 385 3.42 15.96 -11.02
C LYS A 385 3.00 14.52 -10.64
N TYR A 386 2.66 13.70 -11.63
CA TYR A 386 2.29 12.31 -11.41
C TYR A 386 3.51 11.47 -11.04
N PHE A 387 4.66 11.70 -11.68
CA PHE A 387 5.91 11.04 -11.30
C PHE A 387 6.54 11.62 -10.04
N ASP A 388 6.27 12.87 -9.67
CA ASP A 388 6.65 13.40 -8.35
C ASP A 388 5.94 12.63 -7.23
N GLN A 389 4.66 12.32 -7.43
CA GLN A 389 3.90 11.53 -6.48
C GLN A 389 4.27 10.05 -6.51
N PHE A 390 4.50 9.48 -7.71
CA PHE A 390 5.05 8.14 -7.87
C PHE A 390 6.35 7.98 -7.08
N GLU A 391 7.30 8.87 -7.27
CA GLU A 391 8.61 8.86 -6.62
C GLU A 391 8.52 8.97 -5.10
N ARG A 392 7.69 9.90 -4.59
CA ARG A 392 7.44 10.04 -3.15
C ARG A 392 6.92 8.75 -2.55
N THR A 393 5.90 8.13 -3.17
CA THR A 393 5.30 6.89 -2.69
C THR A 393 6.28 5.72 -2.81
N LEU A 394 6.99 5.62 -3.94
CA LEU A 394 7.97 4.57 -4.21
C LEU A 394 9.05 4.51 -3.14
N PHE A 395 9.76 5.63 -2.89
CA PHE A 395 10.90 5.67 -1.98
C PHE A 395 10.52 5.60 -0.50
N ASN A 396 9.25 5.83 -0.16
CA ASN A 396 8.84 5.85 1.24
C ASN A 396 7.81 4.75 1.55
N ALA A 397 6.54 4.93 1.22
CA ALA A 397 5.49 4.01 1.64
C ALA A 397 5.59 2.63 0.97
N ALA A 398 5.91 2.54 -0.32
CA ALA A 398 6.03 1.26 -1.03
C ALA A 398 7.31 0.50 -0.61
N LEU A 399 8.46 1.17 -0.59
CA LEU A 399 9.74 0.55 -0.25
C LEU A 399 9.82 0.15 1.24
N ALA A 400 9.12 0.85 2.14
CA ALA A 400 9.00 0.44 3.54
C ALA A 400 8.30 -0.91 3.71
N GLY A 401 7.46 -1.30 2.75
CA GLY A 401 6.73 -2.58 2.75
C GLY A 401 7.61 -3.83 2.74
N VAL A 402 8.91 -3.70 2.43
CA VAL A 402 9.84 -4.82 2.36
C VAL A 402 11.13 -4.51 3.15
N SER A 403 11.71 -5.53 3.79
CA SER A 403 13.00 -5.41 4.48
C SER A 403 14.16 -5.24 3.50
N LEU A 404 15.30 -4.77 4.00
CA LEU A 404 16.48 -4.52 3.17
C LEU A 404 17.05 -5.80 2.54
N ASP A 405 16.88 -6.96 3.19
CA ASP A 405 17.21 -8.28 2.69
C ASP A 405 16.14 -8.91 1.79
N GLY A 406 14.95 -8.30 1.71
CA GLY A 406 13.83 -8.77 0.89
C GLY A 406 13.01 -9.91 1.51
N GLU A 407 13.31 -10.38 2.72
CA GLU A 407 12.72 -11.61 3.29
C GLU A 407 11.49 -11.35 4.19
N LYS A 408 11.32 -10.11 4.68
CA LYS A 408 10.24 -9.75 5.62
C LYS A 408 9.47 -8.52 5.15
N PHE A 409 8.22 -8.44 5.56
CA PHE A 409 7.26 -7.48 4.99
C PHE A 409 6.50 -6.72 6.07
N PHE A 410 6.14 -5.48 5.77
CA PHE A 410 5.06 -4.78 6.44
C PHE A 410 3.77 -4.90 5.61
N TYR A 411 2.67 -5.15 6.28
CA TYR A 411 1.33 -4.98 5.76
C TYR A 411 0.89 -3.53 5.96
N VAL A 412 0.98 -3.06 7.20
CA VAL A 412 0.64 -1.72 7.67
C VAL A 412 1.91 -0.92 7.90
N ASN A 413 1.92 0.35 7.49
CA ASN A 413 3.08 1.25 7.57
C ASN A 413 2.77 2.47 8.45
N PRO A 414 2.89 2.37 9.80
CA PRO A 414 2.62 3.48 10.70
C PRO A 414 3.69 4.58 10.59
N LEU A 415 3.33 5.81 10.97
CA LEU A 415 4.26 6.95 11.03
C LEU A 415 4.82 7.21 12.45
N ALA A 416 4.40 6.42 13.40
CA ALA A 416 4.97 6.34 14.74
C ALA A 416 4.82 4.93 15.30
N SER A 417 5.83 4.48 16.05
CA SER A 417 5.87 3.18 16.71
C SER A 417 6.47 3.32 18.11
N ARG A 418 5.98 2.52 19.04
CA ARG A 418 6.56 2.38 20.38
C ARG A 418 7.39 1.09 20.53
N GLY A 419 7.72 0.44 19.43
CA GLY A 419 8.52 -0.79 19.39
C GLY A 419 7.72 -2.09 19.26
N ALA A 420 6.40 -2.00 19.05
CA ALA A 420 5.56 -3.19 18.85
C ALA A 420 5.52 -3.66 17.39
N GLU A 421 5.77 -2.76 16.45
CA GLU A 421 5.71 -3.04 15.03
C GLU A 421 7.02 -3.64 14.54
N ALA A 422 6.90 -4.78 13.83
CA ALA A 422 8.02 -5.44 13.18
C ALA A 422 7.57 -6.04 11.85
N ARG A 423 8.49 -6.10 10.88
CA ARG A 423 8.25 -6.85 9.64
C ARG A 423 8.10 -8.32 9.94
N ARG A 424 7.21 -8.99 9.19
CA ARG A 424 6.90 -10.42 9.33
C ARG A 424 7.26 -11.16 8.06
N GLU A 425 7.60 -12.42 8.20
CA GLU A 425 7.85 -13.31 7.06
C GLU A 425 6.61 -13.52 6.21
N TRP A 426 5.43 -13.58 6.86
CA TRP A 426 4.15 -13.82 6.18
C TRP A 426 2.95 -13.33 6.99
N PHE A 427 1.77 -13.35 6.32
CA PHE A 427 0.48 -12.99 6.90
C PHE A 427 -0.57 -14.03 6.54
N SER A 428 -1.66 -14.13 7.31
CA SER A 428 -2.82 -14.93 6.92
C SER A 428 -3.45 -14.42 5.62
N CYS A 429 -3.72 -13.12 5.56
CA CYS A 429 -3.99 -12.38 4.32
C CYS A 429 -2.65 -11.86 3.77
N ALA A 430 -2.06 -12.58 2.83
CA ALA A 430 -0.70 -12.31 2.37
C ALA A 430 -0.64 -11.52 1.06
N CYS A 431 -1.58 -10.61 0.83
CA CYS A 431 -1.64 -9.85 -0.43
C CYS A 431 -0.37 -9.02 -0.70
N CYS A 432 0.30 -8.48 0.35
CA CYS A 432 1.42 -7.55 0.19
C CYS A 432 2.73 -8.21 -0.27
N PRO A 433 3.22 -9.34 0.28
CA PRO A 433 4.50 -9.91 -0.13
C PRO A 433 4.61 -10.24 -1.63
N PRO A 434 3.63 -10.93 -2.27
CA PRO A 434 3.70 -11.18 -3.71
C PRO A 434 3.43 -9.91 -4.54
N ASN A 435 2.67 -8.92 -4.02
CA ASN A 435 2.49 -7.64 -4.68
C ASN A 435 3.80 -6.83 -4.71
N VAL A 436 4.60 -6.87 -3.65
CA VAL A 436 5.97 -6.33 -3.60
C VAL A 436 6.84 -6.97 -4.68
N LEU A 437 6.80 -8.31 -4.80
CA LEU A 437 7.58 -9.04 -5.79
C LEU A 437 7.25 -8.58 -7.23
N ARG A 438 5.97 -8.50 -7.61
CA ARG A 438 5.57 -8.11 -8.97
C ARG A 438 5.87 -6.65 -9.27
N PHE A 439 5.64 -5.75 -8.32
CA PHE A 439 5.86 -4.32 -8.51
C PHE A 439 7.35 -3.99 -8.69
N PHE A 440 8.20 -4.40 -7.75
CA PHE A 440 9.63 -4.12 -7.86
C PHE A 440 10.29 -4.92 -8.99
N GLY A 441 9.81 -6.11 -9.30
CA GLY A 441 10.27 -6.90 -10.46
C GLY A 441 10.11 -6.19 -11.79
N SER A 442 9.07 -5.35 -11.94
CA SER A 442 8.78 -4.56 -13.14
C SER A 442 9.23 -3.09 -13.07
N LEU A 443 9.83 -2.64 -11.95
CA LEU A 443 10.11 -1.23 -11.67
C LEU A 443 10.94 -0.53 -12.76
N ALA A 444 11.87 -1.24 -13.39
CA ALA A 444 12.70 -0.68 -14.45
C ALA A 444 11.87 -0.07 -15.60
N GLY A 445 10.68 -0.61 -15.89
CA GLY A 445 9.75 -0.07 -16.87
C GLY A 445 9.11 1.27 -16.52
N GLN A 446 9.41 1.82 -15.34
CA GLN A 446 8.88 3.11 -14.89
C GLN A 446 9.85 4.29 -15.10
N CYS A 447 11.08 4.00 -15.56
CA CYS A 447 12.13 5.04 -15.62
C CYS A 447 11.97 5.99 -16.80
N TYR A 448 11.48 5.49 -17.92
CA TYR A 448 11.46 6.24 -19.19
C TYR A 448 10.13 6.05 -19.93
N ALA A 449 9.78 7.07 -20.75
CA ALA A 449 8.60 7.00 -21.62
C ALA A 449 8.85 7.75 -22.94
N VAL A 450 8.13 7.37 -24.00
CA VAL A 450 8.21 8.00 -25.31
C VAL A 450 6.86 8.60 -25.69
N ARG A 451 6.87 9.81 -26.27
CA ARG A 451 5.71 10.45 -26.90
C ARG A 451 6.17 11.13 -28.20
N GLY A 452 5.81 10.58 -29.33
CA GLY A 452 6.28 11.08 -30.63
C GLY A 452 7.80 11.10 -30.72
N SER A 453 8.40 12.28 -30.90
CA SER A 453 9.83 12.49 -30.92
C SER A 453 10.42 12.87 -29.56
N THR A 454 9.65 12.76 -28.49
CA THR A 454 10.08 13.11 -27.12
C THR A 454 10.33 11.84 -26.29
N LEU A 455 11.52 11.77 -25.68
CA LEU A 455 11.88 10.76 -24.69
C LEU A 455 11.88 11.40 -23.28
N HIS A 456 11.03 10.89 -22.39
CA HIS A 456 10.91 11.36 -21.02
C HIS A 456 11.84 10.57 -20.10
N VAL A 457 12.55 11.25 -19.21
CA VAL A 457 13.31 10.68 -18.08
C VAL A 457 12.51 10.97 -16.81
N ASN A 458 11.83 9.95 -16.28
CA ASN A 458 10.89 10.08 -15.18
C ASN A 458 11.50 9.73 -13.82
N LEU A 459 12.32 8.67 -13.74
CA LEU A 459 13.00 8.27 -12.51
C LEU A 459 14.51 8.35 -12.69
N PHE A 460 15.17 8.80 -11.63
CA PHE A 460 16.63 8.91 -11.59
C PHE A 460 17.24 7.71 -10.92
N ALA A 461 17.93 6.88 -11.71
CA ALA A 461 18.52 5.63 -11.28
C ALA A 461 19.71 5.26 -12.15
N SER A 462 20.82 4.82 -11.56
CA SER A 462 21.93 4.27 -12.36
C SER A 462 21.44 3.10 -13.18
N SER A 463 21.34 3.30 -14.50
CA SER A 463 20.72 2.36 -15.43
C SER A 463 21.26 2.52 -16.85
N SER A 464 21.10 1.49 -17.66
CA SER A 464 21.16 1.57 -19.12
C SER A 464 19.79 1.33 -19.72
N MET A 465 19.45 2.09 -20.75
CA MET A 465 18.18 1.98 -21.47
C MET A 465 18.44 2.02 -22.99
N GLU A 466 17.70 1.20 -23.72
CA GLU A 466 17.63 1.22 -25.18
C GLU A 466 16.18 1.26 -25.64
N CYS A 467 15.86 2.19 -26.55
CA CYS A 467 14.52 2.28 -27.13
C CYS A 467 14.54 2.90 -28.52
N VAL A 468 13.37 2.91 -29.16
CA VAL A 468 13.13 3.59 -30.41
C VAL A 468 12.26 4.81 -30.16
N VAL A 469 12.71 6.00 -30.63
CA VAL A 469 12.01 7.28 -30.54
C VAL A 469 11.77 7.79 -31.96
N ASP A 470 10.51 7.90 -32.40
CA ASP A 470 10.14 8.30 -33.77
C ASP A 470 10.91 7.52 -34.86
N GLY A 471 11.04 6.19 -34.67
CA GLY A 471 11.76 5.31 -35.59
C GLY A 471 13.28 5.37 -35.50
N GLN A 472 13.87 6.04 -34.53
CA GLN A 472 15.30 6.21 -34.34
C GLN A 472 15.79 5.55 -33.05
N HIS A 473 16.88 4.78 -33.12
CA HIS A 473 17.46 4.10 -31.96
C HIS A 473 18.18 5.10 -31.04
N VAL A 474 17.84 5.01 -29.75
CA VAL A 474 18.42 5.82 -28.68
C VAL A 474 18.84 4.90 -27.56
N ARG A 475 20.08 5.10 -27.08
CA ARG A 475 20.60 4.48 -25.84
C ARG A 475 20.95 5.57 -24.84
N ILE A 476 20.54 5.40 -23.59
CA ILE A 476 20.93 6.25 -22.46
C ILE A 476 21.61 5.38 -21.42
N GLU A 477 22.79 5.85 -20.95
CA GLU A 477 23.38 5.39 -19.70
C GLU A 477 23.23 6.51 -18.67
N GLN A 478 22.53 6.22 -17.59
CA GLN A 478 22.32 7.11 -16.46
C GLN A 478 23.22 6.70 -15.31
N GLU A 479 24.01 7.61 -14.77
CA GLU A 479 24.88 7.41 -13.61
C GLU A 479 24.47 8.38 -12.50
N THR A 480 24.13 7.84 -11.30
CA THR A 480 23.71 8.62 -10.15
C THR A 480 23.76 7.81 -8.87
N GLU A 481 23.99 8.47 -7.75
CA GLU A 481 23.76 7.90 -6.40
C GLU A 481 22.41 8.34 -5.80
N TYR A 482 21.51 8.90 -6.62
CA TYR A 482 20.16 9.26 -6.16
C TYR A 482 19.42 8.01 -5.64
N PRO A 483 18.70 8.10 -4.51
CA PRO A 483 18.23 9.29 -3.79
C PRO A 483 19.19 9.79 -2.68
N TYR A 484 20.45 9.35 -2.66
CA TYR A 484 21.43 9.73 -1.62
C TYR A 484 22.31 10.92 -2.01
N ALA A 485 22.49 11.16 -3.30
CA ALA A 485 23.22 12.32 -3.83
C ALA A 485 22.42 13.02 -4.93
N SER A 486 22.83 14.27 -5.25
CA SER A 486 22.11 15.15 -6.18
C SER A 486 22.51 14.98 -7.65
N ALA A 487 23.75 14.57 -7.91
CA ALA A 487 24.31 14.53 -9.27
C ALA A 487 23.71 13.41 -10.11
N VAL A 488 23.33 13.74 -11.34
CA VAL A 488 22.90 12.80 -12.38
C VAL A 488 23.70 13.10 -13.64
N LYS A 489 24.33 12.07 -14.19
CA LYS A 489 25.03 12.13 -15.47
C LYS A 489 24.32 11.24 -16.48
N LEU A 490 24.02 11.78 -17.66
CA LEU A 490 23.47 11.05 -18.81
C LEU A 490 24.49 10.99 -19.93
N LYS A 491 24.77 9.79 -20.44
CA LYS A 491 25.48 9.54 -21.69
C LYS A 491 24.47 9.02 -22.70
N ILE A 492 24.30 9.75 -23.80
CA ILE A 492 23.27 9.51 -24.79
C ILE A 492 23.93 9.17 -26.10
N ARG A 493 23.53 8.03 -26.68
CA ARG A 493 23.88 7.65 -28.06
C ARG A 493 22.62 7.66 -28.91
N HIS A 494 22.58 8.54 -29.89
CA HIS A 494 21.49 8.67 -30.81
C HIS A 494 21.98 8.30 -32.23
N SER A 495 21.61 7.13 -32.72
CA SER A 495 22.04 6.60 -34.02
C SER A 495 21.09 6.97 -35.18
N GLY A 496 20.13 7.85 -34.95
CA GLY A 496 19.22 8.35 -35.96
C GLY A 496 19.79 9.47 -36.85
N THR A 497 18.92 10.08 -37.63
CA THR A 497 19.26 11.16 -38.58
C THR A 497 18.60 12.50 -38.25
N ARG A 498 17.60 12.53 -37.37
CA ARG A 498 16.84 13.72 -36.97
C ARG A 498 17.00 13.96 -35.46
N PRO A 499 17.00 15.21 -34.98
CA PRO A 499 16.99 15.49 -33.57
C PRO A 499 15.75 14.89 -32.89
N ILE A 500 15.92 14.53 -31.59
CA ILE A 500 14.82 14.18 -30.68
C ILE A 500 14.79 15.16 -29.52
N THR A 501 13.71 15.22 -28.79
CA THR A 501 13.60 15.98 -27.55
C THR A 501 13.79 15.04 -26.35
N LEU A 502 14.69 15.38 -25.45
CA LEU A 502 14.80 14.75 -24.14
C LEU A 502 14.05 15.62 -23.12
N ALA A 503 13.01 15.09 -22.51
CA ALA A 503 12.23 15.73 -21.45
C ALA A 503 12.67 15.17 -20.10
N ILE A 504 13.39 15.94 -19.30
CA ILE A 504 13.92 15.54 -17.99
C ILE A 504 13.02 16.10 -16.91
N ARG A 505 12.51 15.24 -16.04
CA ARG A 505 11.61 15.65 -14.96
C ARG A 505 12.32 16.60 -13.98
N CYS A 506 11.66 17.69 -13.65
CA CYS A 506 12.08 18.63 -12.62
C CYS A 506 11.24 18.39 -11.35
N PRO A 507 11.77 17.73 -10.31
CA PRO A 507 10.98 17.34 -9.15
C PRO A 507 10.23 18.52 -8.51
N SER A 508 8.92 18.36 -8.34
CA SER A 508 8.01 19.40 -7.80
C SER A 508 8.08 20.75 -8.54
N GLY A 509 8.41 20.74 -9.83
CA GLY A 509 8.57 21.93 -10.66
C GLY A 509 9.77 22.82 -10.26
N GLN A 510 10.66 22.34 -9.39
CA GLN A 510 11.81 23.11 -8.93
C GLN A 510 12.86 23.25 -10.03
N ARG A 511 13.60 24.35 -9.98
CA ARG A 511 14.75 24.53 -10.88
C ARG A 511 15.82 23.47 -10.59
N VAL A 512 16.28 22.81 -11.65
CA VAL A 512 17.37 21.81 -11.60
C VAL A 512 18.63 22.47 -12.14
N GLU A 513 19.71 22.48 -11.35
CA GLU A 513 21.01 23.03 -11.75
C GLU A 513 21.56 22.22 -12.93
N GLY A 514 21.94 22.90 -14.01
CA GLY A 514 22.45 22.26 -15.23
C GLY A 514 21.40 21.98 -16.30
N LEU A 515 20.11 22.24 -16.03
CA LEU A 515 19.02 22.09 -16.99
C LEU A 515 18.38 23.45 -17.34
N PRO A 516 17.72 23.56 -18.51
CA PRO A 516 16.83 24.68 -18.83
C PRO A 516 15.68 24.76 -17.82
N GLU A 517 14.99 25.89 -17.77
CA GLU A 517 13.76 26.02 -16.97
C GLU A 517 12.69 25.02 -17.45
N SER A 518 11.96 24.44 -16.51
CA SER A 518 10.88 23.51 -16.82
C SER A 518 9.70 24.24 -17.46
N GLY A 519 9.10 23.62 -18.48
CA GLY A 519 7.82 24.07 -19.04
C GLY A 519 6.64 23.80 -18.10
N GLY A 520 5.42 24.19 -18.51
CA GLY A 520 4.19 24.01 -17.72
C GLY A 520 3.89 22.56 -17.32
N GLU A 521 4.42 21.57 -18.02
CA GLU A 521 4.29 20.13 -17.70
C GLU A 521 5.28 19.64 -16.62
N GLY A 522 6.22 20.49 -16.16
CA GLY A 522 7.22 20.15 -15.14
C GLY A 522 8.46 19.42 -15.68
N TYR A 523 8.72 19.47 -16.98
CA TYR A 523 9.90 18.91 -17.65
C TYR A 523 10.80 19.99 -18.23
N ALA A 524 12.11 19.87 -18.03
CA ALA A 524 13.13 20.58 -18.78
C ALA A 524 13.34 19.87 -20.13
N ARG A 525 13.27 20.60 -21.25
CA ARG A 525 13.36 20.04 -22.59
C ARG A 525 14.71 20.39 -23.24
N VAL A 526 15.42 19.37 -23.68
CA VAL A 526 16.73 19.47 -24.30
C VAL A 526 16.72 18.82 -25.68
N GLU A 527 17.21 19.51 -26.72
CA GLU A 527 17.39 18.92 -28.04
C GLU A 527 18.60 17.97 -28.04
N VAL A 528 18.39 16.73 -28.46
CA VAL A 528 19.42 15.71 -28.62
C VAL A 528 19.61 15.45 -30.11
N ARG A 529 20.77 15.78 -30.64
CA ARG A 529 21.17 15.56 -32.05
C ARG A 529 21.76 14.17 -32.24
N PRO A 530 21.77 13.65 -33.49
CA PRO A 530 22.49 12.43 -33.80
C PRO A 530 23.95 12.45 -33.33
N GLY A 531 24.44 11.32 -32.83
CA GLY A 531 25.79 11.17 -32.30
C GLY A 531 25.82 10.85 -30.78
N GLU A 532 26.98 11.06 -30.17
CA GLU A 532 27.18 10.88 -28.73
C GLU A 532 27.16 12.24 -28.03
N GLN A 533 26.45 12.31 -26.91
CA GLN A 533 26.34 13.51 -26.08
C GLN A 533 26.39 13.13 -24.61
N GLU A 534 26.93 14.02 -23.79
CA GLU A 534 26.90 13.89 -22.32
C GLU A 534 26.29 15.15 -21.72
N MET A 535 25.55 14.96 -20.63
CA MET A 535 25.05 16.05 -19.79
C MET A 535 25.08 15.69 -18.33
N GLU A 536 25.24 16.67 -17.49
CA GLU A 536 25.22 16.52 -16.03
C GLU A 536 24.33 17.60 -15.43
N PHE A 537 23.56 17.23 -14.41
CA PHE A 537 22.70 18.15 -13.68
C PHE A 537 22.57 17.72 -12.22
N LYS A 538 22.05 18.61 -11.37
CA LYS A 538 21.89 18.33 -9.95
C LYS A 538 20.45 18.51 -9.52
N LEU A 539 19.89 17.44 -8.96
CA LEU A 539 18.55 17.42 -8.37
C LEU A 539 18.53 18.17 -7.02
N PRO A 540 17.41 18.78 -6.63
CA PRO A 540 17.29 19.43 -5.33
C PRO A 540 17.33 18.39 -4.20
N MET A 541 18.29 18.52 -3.29
CA MET A 541 18.56 17.58 -2.18
C MET A 541 18.70 18.28 -0.83
N GLU A 542 18.15 19.47 -0.67
CA GLU A 542 18.15 20.20 0.58
C GLU A 542 17.28 19.48 1.62
N VAL A 543 17.73 19.57 2.88
CA VAL A 543 16.90 19.14 4.00
C VAL A 543 15.78 20.15 4.21
N ARG A 544 14.54 19.67 4.22
CA ARG A 544 13.35 20.50 4.35
C ARG A 544 12.51 20.09 5.55
N ARG A 545 11.96 21.06 6.26
CA ARG A 545 10.85 20.87 7.19
C ARG A 545 9.55 20.90 6.39
N VAL A 546 8.70 19.92 6.65
CA VAL A 546 7.40 19.79 5.98
C VAL A 546 6.30 19.84 7.02
N TYR A 547 5.29 20.62 6.73
CA TYR A 547 4.13 20.84 7.58
C TYR A 547 2.88 20.31 6.92
N ALA A 548 1.97 19.77 7.73
CA ALA A 548 0.67 19.39 7.25
C ALA A 548 -0.26 20.60 7.09
N ASP A 549 -1.28 20.44 6.27
CA ASP A 549 -2.38 21.43 6.19
C ASP A 549 -2.97 21.64 7.60
N PRO A 550 -3.28 22.89 8.02
CA PRO A 550 -3.85 23.16 9.34
C PRO A 550 -5.16 22.42 9.64
N ARG A 551 -5.85 21.92 8.63
CA ARG A 551 -7.05 21.09 8.78
C ARG A 551 -6.75 19.67 9.27
N ALA A 552 -5.52 19.19 9.09
CA ALA A 552 -5.03 17.93 9.67
C ALA A 552 -4.67 18.16 11.17
N LYS A 553 -5.68 18.24 12.02
CA LYS A 553 -5.55 18.63 13.43
C LYS A 553 -4.60 17.74 14.23
N GLN A 554 -4.47 16.46 13.89
CA GLN A 554 -3.56 15.51 14.53
C GLN A 554 -2.09 15.90 14.38
N LEU A 555 -1.77 16.70 13.35
CA LEU A 555 -0.41 17.15 13.04
C LEU A 555 -0.18 18.64 13.35
N ALA A 556 -1.11 19.28 14.04
CA ALA A 556 -0.99 20.70 14.39
C ALA A 556 0.25 20.97 15.23
N GLY A 557 1.11 21.89 14.79
CA GLY A 557 2.38 22.23 15.44
C GLY A 557 3.47 21.18 15.32
N MET A 558 3.29 20.19 14.43
CA MET A 558 4.28 19.18 14.13
C MET A 558 4.94 19.42 12.78
N THR A 559 6.15 18.90 12.64
CA THR A 559 6.93 18.93 11.41
C THR A 559 7.52 17.55 11.11
N ALA A 560 7.62 17.20 9.83
CA ALA A 560 8.40 16.06 9.34
C ALA A 560 9.64 16.56 8.61
N ILE A 561 10.67 15.73 8.53
CA ILE A 561 11.92 16.05 7.86
C ILE A 561 11.99 15.27 6.54
N MET A 562 12.30 15.98 5.45
CA MET A 562 12.54 15.41 4.13
C MET A 562 13.87 15.87 3.57
N ARG A 563 14.51 15.01 2.74
CA ARG A 563 15.67 15.36 1.93
C ARG A 563 15.52 14.73 0.55
N GLY A 564 15.50 15.54 -0.49
CA GLY A 564 15.10 15.08 -1.82
C GLY A 564 13.72 14.40 -1.75
N PRO A 565 13.56 13.16 -2.28
CA PRO A 565 12.30 12.41 -2.24
C PRO A 565 12.06 11.70 -0.90
N LEU A 566 13.09 11.57 -0.05
CA LEU A 566 13.07 10.73 1.15
C LEU A 566 12.44 11.46 2.33
N VAL A 567 11.50 10.79 2.98
CA VAL A 567 11.00 11.11 4.33
C VAL A 567 11.96 10.47 5.34
N TYR A 568 12.29 11.20 6.39
CA TYR A 568 13.20 10.75 7.45
C TYR A 568 12.43 10.44 8.73
N ALA A 569 12.87 9.40 9.43
CA ALA A 569 12.32 8.98 10.71
C ALA A 569 13.44 8.83 11.74
N ALA A 570 13.19 9.23 12.97
CA ALA A 570 14.04 8.83 14.09
C ALA A 570 13.66 7.43 14.54
N GLU A 571 14.64 6.63 14.92
CA GLU A 571 14.48 5.26 15.39
C GLU A 571 15.34 5.01 16.64
N VAL A 572 14.73 4.46 17.68
CA VAL A 572 15.41 4.03 18.91
C VAL A 572 15.29 2.50 19.01
N VAL A 573 16.38 1.81 18.69
CA VAL A 573 16.42 0.34 18.71
C VAL A 573 16.59 -0.14 20.16
N HIS A 574 15.70 -1.01 20.62
CA HIS A 574 15.78 -1.57 21.97
C HIS A 574 17.06 -2.41 22.16
N GLY A 575 17.79 -2.14 23.21
CA GLY A 575 19.02 -2.87 23.58
C GLY A 575 20.32 -2.42 22.89
N SER A 576 20.29 -1.40 22.02
CA SER A 576 21.47 -0.95 21.25
C SER A 576 22.41 0.01 21.99
N GLY A 577 22.20 0.29 23.26
CA GLY A 577 22.97 1.32 24.00
C GLY A 577 22.66 2.76 23.58
N GLN A 578 21.96 2.97 22.47
CA GLN A 578 21.45 4.29 22.03
C GLN A 578 20.29 4.78 22.91
N ALA A 579 19.64 3.87 23.64
CA ALA A 579 18.61 4.18 24.63
C ALA A 579 19.09 5.11 25.78
N ALA A 580 20.39 5.33 25.92
CA ALA A 580 20.94 6.27 26.90
C ALA A 580 20.74 7.74 26.50
N GLN A 581 20.32 8.04 25.29
CA GLN A 581 20.12 9.44 24.82
C GLN A 581 18.65 9.86 24.71
N THR A 582 17.70 8.92 24.67
CA THR A 582 16.25 9.18 24.78
C THR A 582 15.60 8.13 25.65
N THR A 583 14.62 8.49 26.45
CA THR A 583 13.84 7.55 27.29
C THR A 583 12.98 6.57 26.45
N GLY A 584 13.20 6.46 25.14
CA GLY A 584 12.40 5.64 24.22
C GLY A 584 11.05 6.27 23.84
N ASN A 585 10.70 7.42 24.40
CA ASN A 585 9.45 8.11 24.10
C ASN A 585 9.69 9.29 23.14
N LEU A 586 9.79 9.00 21.86
CA LEU A 586 9.95 10.03 20.81
C LEU A 586 8.80 11.05 20.76
N GLY A 587 7.63 10.72 21.31
CA GLY A 587 6.51 11.66 21.45
C GLY A 587 6.75 12.82 22.43
N ARG A 588 7.83 12.76 23.23
CA ARG A 588 8.26 13.82 24.15
C ARG A 588 9.43 14.65 23.61
N VAL A 589 9.84 14.41 22.37
CA VAL A 589 10.94 15.13 21.72
C VAL A 589 10.37 16.24 20.84
N ALA A 590 10.83 17.47 21.06
CA ALA A 590 10.51 18.61 20.20
C ALA A 590 11.76 19.05 19.44
N LEU A 591 11.64 19.25 18.13
CA LEU A 591 12.75 19.77 17.32
C LEU A 591 13.05 21.22 17.76
N ALA A 592 14.34 21.53 17.94
CA ALA A 592 14.76 22.89 18.18
C ALA A 592 14.48 23.75 16.94
N GLY A 593 13.94 24.95 17.14
CA GLY A 593 13.51 25.85 16.07
C GLY A 593 14.53 25.99 14.94
N PHE A 594 15.08 27.01 14.56
CA PHE A 594 15.80 27.35 13.33
C PHE A 594 17.23 26.79 13.12
N ALA A 595 17.72 25.81 13.90
CA ALA A 595 19.02 25.21 13.62
C ALA A 595 18.98 24.42 12.28
N ASN A 596 19.88 24.74 11.36
CA ASN A 596 20.00 24.02 10.09
C ASN A 596 20.35 22.55 10.35
N PRO A 597 19.57 21.61 9.83
CA PRO A 597 19.90 20.20 9.91
C PRO A 597 21.23 19.87 9.23
N GLY A 598 22.09 19.07 9.89
CA GLY A 598 23.28 18.50 9.26
C GLY A 598 22.98 17.21 8.52
N VAL A 599 23.82 16.87 7.54
CA VAL A 599 23.76 15.54 6.89
C VAL A 599 25.09 14.83 7.21
N LYS A 600 25.01 13.61 7.75
CA LYS A 600 26.15 12.72 8.00
C LYS A 600 25.91 11.41 7.26
N VAL A 601 26.96 10.77 6.80
CA VAL A 601 26.87 9.44 6.21
C VAL A 601 27.18 8.42 7.29
N SER A 602 26.26 7.47 7.52
CA SER A 602 26.45 6.38 8.48
C SER A 602 27.44 5.32 7.94
N PRO A 603 27.96 4.44 8.80
CA PRO A 603 28.94 3.41 8.38
C PRO A 603 28.42 2.46 7.28
N ASP A 604 27.13 2.28 7.15
CA ASP A 604 26.47 1.49 6.09
C ASP A 604 26.15 2.31 4.83
N GLY A 605 26.70 3.52 4.70
CA GLY A 605 26.57 4.37 3.52
C GLY A 605 25.25 5.13 3.40
N VAL A 606 24.32 4.98 4.37
CA VAL A 606 23.03 5.66 4.34
C VAL A 606 23.16 7.10 4.89
N PRO A 607 22.68 8.13 4.18
CA PRO A 607 22.67 9.50 4.70
C PRO A 607 21.71 9.62 5.88
N GLU A 608 22.21 10.13 7.00
CA GLU A 608 21.46 10.49 8.19
C GLU A 608 21.27 12.00 8.24
N VAL A 609 20.06 12.44 8.54
CA VAL A 609 19.81 13.86 8.87
C VAL A 609 19.91 14.02 10.37
N VAL A 610 20.73 14.96 10.81
CA VAL A 610 21.00 15.25 12.22
C VAL A 610 20.36 16.58 12.57
N VAL A 611 19.44 16.56 13.54
CA VAL A 611 18.74 17.75 14.01
C VAL A 611 18.92 17.90 15.52
N MET A 612 19.04 19.17 15.98
CA MET A 612 18.99 19.48 17.40
C MET A 612 17.54 19.47 17.87
N ALA A 613 17.32 18.89 19.02
CA ALA A 613 16.01 18.73 19.64
C ALA A 613 16.09 19.02 21.15
N SER A 614 14.95 19.10 21.77
CA SER A 614 14.77 19.19 23.22
C SER A 614 14.01 17.96 23.70
N ASP A 615 14.58 17.25 24.67
CA ASP A 615 13.95 16.09 25.31
C ASP A 615 13.21 16.56 26.59
N PHE A 616 11.91 16.32 26.60
CA PHE A 616 11.01 16.65 27.71
C PHE A 616 10.59 15.39 28.50
N SER A 617 11.23 14.25 28.29
CA SER A 617 10.84 12.97 28.91
C SER A 617 10.85 13.01 30.44
N ASP A 618 11.85 13.64 31.02
CA ASP A 618 11.99 13.81 32.47
C ASP A 618 11.31 15.09 33.01
N ALA A 619 10.86 15.94 32.11
CA ALA A 619 10.23 17.19 32.46
C ALA A 619 8.73 16.98 32.71
N ALA A 620 8.29 17.26 33.93
CA ALA A 620 6.86 17.30 34.23
C ALA A 620 6.17 18.42 33.46
N LEU A 621 5.62 18.09 32.29
CA LEU A 621 4.75 19.00 31.50
C LEU A 621 3.38 19.15 32.22
N THR A 622 3.41 19.32 33.54
CA THR A 622 2.21 19.43 34.38
C THR A 622 1.66 20.84 34.29
N GLN A 623 0.47 20.97 33.74
CA GLN A 623 -0.32 22.18 33.99
C GLN A 623 -0.89 22.10 35.41
N ARG A 624 -0.57 23.05 36.26
CA ARG A 624 -1.24 23.20 37.55
C ARG A 624 -2.49 24.03 37.36
N ASP A 625 -3.63 23.45 37.67
CA ASP A 625 -4.93 24.12 37.51
C ASP A 625 -5.12 25.31 38.44
N ASP A 626 -4.22 25.47 39.43
CA ASP A 626 -4.22 26.53 40.45
C ASP A 626 -3.32 27.71 40.09
N GLN A 627 -2.61 27.67 38.95
CA GLN A 627 -1.69 28.75 38.56
C GLN A 627 -1.93 29.21 37.11
N LEU A 628 -2.19 30.52 36.97
CA LEU A 628 -2.35 31.12 35.63
C LEU A 628 -1.01 31.17 34.86
N TYR A 629 0.11 31.36 35.59
CA TYR A 629 1.46 31.39 35.00
C TYR A 629 2.37 30.46 35.79
N GLN A 630 3.14 29.64 35.08
CA GLN A 630 4.14 28.76 35.69
C GLN A 630 5.41 28.74 34.87
N SER A 631 6.56 28.49 35.54
CA SER A 631 7.82 28.24 34.85
C SER A 631 7.73 26.94 34.06
N GLY A 632 8.06 26.99 32.75
CA GLY A 632 8.17 25.78 31.93
C GLY A 632 9.30 24.86 32.42
N PRO A 633 9.24 23.56 32.13
CA PRO A 633 10.34 22.65 32.42
C PRO A 633 11.57 23.02 31.56
N VAL A 634 12.76 22.77 32.11
CA VAL A 634 14.02 22.92 31.37
C VAL A 634 14.27 21.60 30.64
N PRO A 635 14.19 21.56 29.28
CA PRO A 635 14.44 20.36 28.53
C PRO A 635 15.92 20.02 28.45
N ALA A 636 16.25 18.74 28.34
CA ALA A 636 17.61 18.32 28.01
C ALA A 636 17.86 18.50 26.48
N PRO A 637 19.01 19.10 26.11
CA PRO A 637 19.38 19.16 24.67
C PRO A 637 19.68 17.74 24.13
N LEU A 638 19.23 17.46 22.92
CA LEU A 638 19.34 16.16 22.27
C LEU A 638 19.75 16.32 20.81
N GLU A 639 20.72 15.53 20.36
CA GLU A 639 20.99 15.31 18.93
C GLU A 639 20.14 14.14 18.44
N VAL A 640 19.17 14.40 17.56
CA VAL A 640 18.33 13.35 16.94
C VAL A 640 18.90 13.01 15.59
N ARG A 641 19.22 11.74 15.37
CA ARG A 641 19.64 11.17 14.09
C ARG A 641 18.47 10.50 13.42
N MET A 642 18.15 10.95 12.24
CA MET A 642 17.04 10.44 11.45
C MET A 642 17.56 9.72 10.21
N ARG A 643 16.95 8.59 9.87
CA ARG A 643 17.27 7.80 8.68
C ARG A 643 16.08 7.81 7.72
N PRO A 644 16.29 7.47 6.42
CA PRO A 644 15.18 7.29 5.50
C PRO A 644 14.13 6.32 6.07
N TYR A 645 12.85 6.70 6.00
CA TYR A 645 11.73 5.97 6.59
C TYR A 645 11.68 4.50 6.17
N PHE A 646 12.00 4.17 4.92
CA PHE A 646 12.00 2.78 4.45
C PHE A 646 13.01 1.88 5.17
N THR A 647 14.02 2.45 5.86
CA THR A 647 15.06 1.67 6.57
C THR A 647 14.69 1.28 7.99
N TRP A 648 13.60 1.82 8.57
CA TRP A 648 13.23 1.54 9.95
C TRP A 648 12.84 0.06 10.17
N ALA A 649 12.95 -0.42 11.41
CA ALA A 649 12.67 -1.82 11.82
C ALA A 649 13.46 -2.89 11.05
N ASN A 650 14.61 -2.55 10.44
CA ASN A 650 15.54 -3.55 9.88
C ASN A 650 16.63 -3.97 10.87
N ARG A 651 16.75 -3.24 11.99
CA ARG A 651 17.77 -3.48 13.03
C ARG A 651 17.18 -4.07 14.31
N GLY A 652 15.95 -4.55 14.27
CA GLY A 652 15.19 -5.08 15.39
C GLY A 652 13.97 -4.25 15.75
N SER A 653 13.32 -4.59 16.87
CA SER A 653 12.18 -3.84 17.40
C SER A 653 12.62 -2.46 17.86
N ALA A 654 11.92 -1.41 17.43
CA ALA A 654 12.32 -0.03 17.67
C ALA A 654 11.11 0.90 17.86
N ALA A 655 11.25 1.87 18.76
CA ALA A 655 10.41 3.04 18.73
C ALA A 655 10.78 3.89 17.50
N MET A 656 9.79 4.48 16.82
CA MET A 656 10.01 5.27 15.60
C MET A 656 9.03 6.45 15.55
N ALA A 657 9.49 7.58 15.01
CA ALA A 657 8.63 8.70 14.68
C ALA A 657 9.07 9.40 13.39
N VAL A 658 8.09 9.78 12.58
CA VAL A 658 8.24 10.64 11.40
C VAL A 658 7.93 12.09 11.75
N TRP A 659 6.90 12.33 12.57
CA TRP A 659 6.43 13.65 12.95
C TRP A 659 6.90 14.04 14.34
N PHE A 660 7.38 15.26 14.49
CA PHE A 660 7.94 15.82 15.72
C PHE A 660 7.30 17.16 16.05
N ALA A 661 7.04 17.40 17.31
CA ALA A 661 6.60 18.70 17.79
C ALA A 661 7.61 19.81 17.44
N GLU A 662 7.13 20.97 17.05
CA GLU A 662 7.90 22.22 16.97
C GLU A 662 7.67 23.06 18.23
N GLY A 663 8.51 22.80 19.23
CA GLY A 663 8.43 23.46 20.53
C GLY A 663 7.45 22.81 21.49
N MET A 664 7.50 23.27 22.74
CA MET A 664 6.79 22.68 23.86
C MET A 664 5.25 22.67 23.73
N GLN A 665 4.69 23.62 23.00
CA GLN A 665 3.23 23.78 22.89
C GLN A 665 2.56 22.66 22.09
N ALA A 666 3.31 22.02 21.20
CA ALA A 666 2.82 20.92 20.36
C ALA A 666 3.06 19.52 20.98
N LEU A 667 3.76 19.45 22.13
CA LEU A 667 3.93 18.18 22.83
C LEU A 667 2.62 17.77 23.50
N PRO A 668 2.29 16.46 23.48
CA PRO A 668 1.16 15.95 24.22
C PRO A 668 1.28 16.37 25.69
N ARG A 669 0.35 17.18 26.16
CA ARG A 669 0.28 17.56 27.57
C ARG A 669 -0.32 16.39 28.33
N SER A 670 0.53 15.53 28.93
CA SER A 670 -0.01 14.63 29.93
C SER A 670 -0.62 15.52 31.03
N ARG A 671 -1.83 15.15 31.46
CA ARG A 671 -2.48 15.86 32.62
C ARG A 671 -1.71 15.63 33.94
N GLY A 672 -0.40 15.47 33.87
CA GLY A 672 0.48 15.22 34.99
C GLY A 672 0.25 13.91 35.72
N MET A 673 -0.18 12.89 34.98
CA MET A 673 -0.43 11.54 35.47
C MET A 673 0.44 10.53 34.73
N GLU A 674 1.04 9.61 35.45
CA GLU A 674 1.65 8.40 34.92
C GLU A 674 0.56 7.34 34.80
N ILE A 675 0.33 6.84 33.59
CA ILE A 675 -0.74 5.86 33.34
C ILE A 675 -0.15 4.48 33.22
N SER A 676 -0.73 3.52 33.92
CA SER A 676 -0.50 2.09 33.73
C SER A 676 -1.82 1.33 33.63
N ALA A 677 -1.81 0.16 33.01
CA ALA A 677 -3.02 -0.64 32.82
C ALA A 677 -2.71 -2.14 32.95
N SER A 678 -3.72 -2.94 33.26
CA SER A 678 -3.63 -4.41 33.32
C SER A 678 -3.26 -5.04 31.99
N HIS A 679 -3.67 -4.42 30.90
CA HIS A 679 -3.35 -4.77 29.51
C HIS A 679 -3.51 -3.55 28.62
N VAL A 680 -2.69 -3.48 27.59
CA VAL A 680 -2.82 -2.50 26.50
C VAL A 680 -2.63 -3.26 25.20
N TRP A 681 -3.53 -3.07 24.26
CA TRP A 681 -3.37 -3.64 22.93
C TRP A 681 -2.10 -3.09 22.28
N ASN A 682 -1.37 -3.94 21.55
CA ASN A 682 -0.06 -3.59 20.98
C ASN A 682 -0.05 -2.40 19.99
N ARG A 683 -1.21 -1.96 19.52
CA ARG A 683 -1.38 -0.77 18.66
C ARG A 683 -1.84 0.48 19.43
N ASP A 684 -2.14 0.33 20.70
CA ASP A 684 -2.65 1.40 21.58
C ASP A 684 -1.58 1.83 22.58
N SER A 685 -1.92 2.81 23.44
CA SER A 685 -1.01 3.36 24.42
C SER A 685 -1.73 3.67 25.73
N ALA A 686 -1.09 3.33 26.85
CA ALA A 686 -1.59 3.74 28.16
C ALA A 686 -1.65 5.26 28.29
N ASP A 687 -0.62 5.97 27.86
CA ASP A 687 -0.54 7.45 27.98
C ASP A 687 -1.58 8.17 27.14
N ALA A 688 -2.15 7.51 26.11
CA ALA A 688 -3.17 8.08 25.25
C ALA A 688 -4.41 8.56 26.03
N VAL A 689 -4.73 7.92 27.15
CA VAL A 689 -5.93 8.26 27.94
C VAL A 689 -5.74 9.48 28.86
N ALA A 690 -4.56 10.11 28.84
CA ALA A 690 -4.27 11.30 29.63
C ALA A 690 -3.47 12.34 28.80
N ASP A 691 -3.57 12.30 27.48
CA ASP A 691 -2.84 13.17 26.57
C ASP A 691 -3.53 14.53 26.34
N GLY A 692 -4.76 14.67 26.86
CA GLY A 692 -5.53 15.92 26.78
C GLY A 692 -6.26 16.13 25.47
N GLN A 693 -6.29 15.14 24.57
CA GLN A 693 -7.09 15.21 23.35
C GLN A 693 -8.55 14.94 23.67
N GLU A 694 -9.44 15.85 23.25
CA GLU A 694 -10.87 15.74 23.54
C GLU A 694 -11.55 14.90 22.45
N PRO A 695 -12.16 13.75 22.83
CA PRO A 695 -12.88 12.92 21.86
C PRO A 695 -14.13 13.60 21.30
N THR A 696 -14.44 13.36 20.05
CA THR A 696 -15.67 13.85 19.37
C THR A 696 -16.84 12.87 19.53
N SER A 697 -16.56 11.57 19.69
CA SER A 697 -17.53 10.51 19.94
C SER A 697 -16.85 9.29 20.56
N SER A 698 -17.60 8.33 21.06
CA SER A 698 -17.05 7.05 21.53
C SER A 698 -16.41 6.20 20.44
N ALA A 699 -16.79 6.40 19.19
CA ALA A 699 -16.22 5.74 18.02
C ALA A 699 -15.06 6.52 17.39
N ASP A 700 -14.55 7.57 18.05
CA ASP A 700 -13.47 8.42 17.54
C ASP A 700 -12.18 7.60 17.38
N GLN A 701 -11.78 7.37 16.13
CA GLN A 701 -10.54 6.67 15.77
C GLN A 701 -9.42 7.65 15.37
N SER A 702 -9.71 8.94 15.34
CA SER A 702 -8.76 9.97 14.92
C SER A 702 -7.76 10.36 16.03
N ILE A 703 -8.05 10.01 17.28
CA ILE A 703 -7.18 10.25 18.43
C ILE A 703 -6.62 8.94 19.00
N PRO A 704 -5.45 8.98 19.66
CA PRO A 704 -4.89 7.83 20.36
C PRO A 704 -5.83 7.33 21.47
N ARG A 705 -5.75 6.04 21.78
CA ARG A 705 -6.60 5.38 22.77
C ARG A 705 -5.88 4.27 23.52
N LEU A 706 -6.54 3.72 24.52
CA LEU A 706 -6.19 2.47 25.19
C LEU A 706 -7.35 1.49 25.01
N THR A 707 -7.09 0.28 24.49
CA THR A 707 -8.05 -0.82 24.52
C THR A 707 -7.45 -2.06 25.16
N PHE A 708 -8.30 -2.90 25.74
CA PHE A 708 -7.89 -4.19 26.31
C PHE A 708 -7.92 -5.33 25.31
N TRP A 709 -8.15 -5.02 24.02
CA TRP A 709 -8.15 -6.01 22.94
C TRP A 709 -6.86 -6.87 22.95
N PRO A 710 -6.89 -8.20 22.68
CA PRO A 710 -8.05 -9.02 22.34
C PRO A 710 -8.79 -9.63 23.55
N ARG A 711 -8.53 -9.17 24.78
CA ARG A 711 -9.21 -9.65 25.96
C ARG A 711 -10.68 -9.24 25.94
N LYS A 712 -11.58 -10.19 26.21
CA LYS A 712 -13.03 -9.98 26.15
C LYS A 712 -13.68 -10.55 27.40
N GLY A 713 -14.66 -9.80 27.96
CA GLY A 713 -15.40 -10.26 29.14
C GLY A 713 -14.56 -10.38 30.41
N THR A 714 -13.36 -9.83 30.44
CA THR A 714 -12.45 -9.90 31.58
C THR A 714 -12.62 -8.68 32.51
N GLU A 715 -12.05 -8.79 33.73
CA GLU A 715 -11.88 -7.65 34.60
C GLU A 715 -10.49 -7.02 34.36
N GLU A 716 -10.49 -5.72 34.07
CA GLU A 716 -9.31 -4.95 33.74
C GLU A 716 -9.21 -3.70 34.62
N TRP A 717 -8.07 -3.02 34.57
CA TRP A 717 -7.90 -1.77 35.30
C TRP A 717 -6.96 -0.80 34.57
N VAL A 718 -7.19 0.50 34.82
CA VAL A 718 -6.27 1.58 34.45
C VAL A 718 -5.96 2.38 35.70
N GLU A 719 -4.67 2.61 35.96
CA GLU A 719 -4.16 3.41 37.09
C GLU A 719 -3.63 4.74 36.56
N ALA A 720 -4.08 5.82 37.19
CA ALA A 720 -3.58 7.17 36.98
C ALA A 720 -2.83 7.62 38.26
N LYS A 721 -1.50 7.61 38.22
CA LYS A 721 -0.62 8.06 39.30
C LYS A 721 -0.24 9.51 39.08
N MET A 722 -0.53 10.36 40.01
CA MET A 722 -0.27 11.79 39.98
C MET A 722 1.14 12.09 40.52
N ALA A 723 1.81 13.10 39.99
CA ALA A 723 3.14 13.51 40.41
C ALA A 723 3.23 13.87 41.92
N THR A 724 2.14 14.36 42.47
CA THR A 724 2.02 14.70 43.90
C THR A 724 0.67 14.32 44.46
N LYS A 725 0.60 14.05 45.78
CA LYS A 725 -0.68 13.81 46.46
C LYS A 725 -1.58 15.05 46.35
N ARG A 726 -2.76 14.87 45.74
CA ARG A 726 -3.76 15.95 45.64
C ARG A 726 -5.14 15.47 46.07
N LYS A 727 -6.03 16.44 46.33
CA LYS A 727 -7.42 16.17 46.69
C LYS A 727 -8.14 15.77 45.42
N VAL A 728 -8.71 14.56 45.38
CA VAL A 728 -9.53 14.04 44.27
C VAL A 728 -10.99 14.01 44.73
N ALA A 729 -11.87 14.59 43.96
CA ALA A 729 -13.32 14.65 44.19
C ALA A 729 -14.17 14.08 43.05
N SER A 730 -13.57 13.85 41.86
CA SER A 730 -14.24 13.18 40.73
C SER A 730 -13.25 12.54 39.78
N VAL A 731 -13.73 11.51 39.09
CA VAL A 731 -13.04 10.88 37.96
C VAL A 731 -13.99 10.88 36.79
N SER A 732 -13.51 11.29 35.62
CA SER A 732 -14.27 11.29 34.35
C SER A 732 -13.57 10.42 33.34
N VAL A 733 -14.32 9.57 32.64
CA VAL A 733 -13.80 8.68 31.61
C VAL A 733 -14.59 8.90 30.33
N TYR A 734 -13.91 8.99 29.20
CA TYR A 734 -14.54 8.93 27.90
C TYR A 734 -14.24 7.57 27.27
N TRP A 735 -15.27 6.75 27.14
CA TRP A 735 -15.12 5.36 26.71
C TRP A 735 -15.01 5.23 25.20
N PHE A 736 -14.17 4.31 24.75
CA PHE A 736 -14.10 3.89 23.34
C PHE A 736 -15.11 2.78 23.05
N ASP A 737 -15.92 2.96 22.00
CA ASP A 737 -16.95 2.01 21.56
C ASP A 737 -17.06 2.04 20.04
N ASP A 738 -16.57 1.01 19.37
CA ASP A 738 -16.57 0.86 17.91
C ASP A 738 -17.72 -0.02 17.41
N ALA A 739 -18.90 0.08 18.06
CA ALA A 739 -20.09 -0.65 17.64
C ALA A 739 -20.43 -0.43 16.17
N GLY A 740 -20.66 -1.51 15.45
CA GLY A 740 -20.93 -1.51 14.01
C GLY A 740 -19.80 -2.05 13.16
N GLY A 741 -18.54 -2.06 13.68
CA GLY A 741 -17.40 -2.56 12.91
C GLY A 741 -16.31 -3.22 13.75
N GLY A 742 -16.27 -2.98 15.06
CA GLY A 742 -15.22 -3.51 15.93
C GLY A 742 -15.77 -4.25 17.16
N GLY A 743 -14.81 -4.74 17.98
CA GLY A 743 -15.07 -5.57 19.14
C GLY A 743 -14.99 -4.88 20.50
N CYS A 744 -14.90 -3.54 20.54
CA CYS A 744 -14.88 -2.76 21.78
C CYS A 744 -16.24 -2.16 22.08
N ARG A 745 -16.65 -2.21 23.36
CA ARG A 745 -17.90 -1.64 23.88
C ARG A 745 -17.65 -0.89 25.17
N VAL A 746 -18.49 0.09 25.49
CA VAL A 746 -18.52 0.66 26.83
C VAL A 746 -18.65 -0.48 27.86
N PRO A 747 -17.95 -0.43 29.02
CA PRO A 747 -17.93 -1.51 29.98
C PRO A 747 -19.31 -1.84 30.53
N ALA A 748 -19.49 -3.08 30.99
CA ALA A 748 -20.70 -3.49 31.72
C ALA A 748 -20.78 -2.75 33.06
N GLU A 749 -19.62 -2.68 33.76
CA GLU A 749 -19.51 -2.00 35.04
C GLU A 749 -18.11 -1.37 35.16
N TRP A 750 -18.02 -0.28 35.90
CA TRP A 750 -16.75 0.28 36.33
C TRP A 750 -16.85 0.92 37.73
N SER A 751 -15.71 1.02 38.42
CA SER A 751 -15.61 1.60 39.74
C SER A 751 -14.25 2.26 39.97
N ILE A 752 -14.15 3.08 41.01
CA ILE A 752 -12.98 3.87 41.35
C ILE A 752 -12.35 3.33 42.63
N GLN A 753 -11.04 3.10 42.59
CA GLN A 753 -10.20 2.88 43.79
C GLN A 753 -9.21 3.99 43.95
N VAL A 754 -8.88 4.29 45.20
CA VAL A 754 -7.87 5.28 45.58
C VAL A 754 -6.76 4.60 46.39
N ARG A 755 -5.52 5.10 46.24
CA ARG A 755 -4.38 4.56 46.95
C ARG A 755 -4.27 5.20 48.34
N GLY A 756 -4.31 4.40 49.36
CA GLY A 756 -4.16 4.84 50.77
C GLY A 756 -2.71 5.26 51.08
N SER A 757 -2.50 5.89 52.22
CA SER A 757 -1.17 6.29 52.69
C SER A 757 -0.25 5.10 53.04
N ASP A 758 -0.84 3.92 53.24
CA ASP A 758 -0.16 2.62 53.44
C ASP A 758 0.14 1.91 52.10
N GLY A 759 -0.16 2.53 50.94
CA GLY A 759 0.01 1.96 49.63
C GLY A 759 -1.09 0.99 49.16
N ALA A 760 -2.06 0.66 50.02
CA ALA A 760 -3.14 -0.24 49.69
C ALA A 760 -4.24 0.43 48.84
N TRP A 761 -4.81 -0.30 47.90
CA TRP A 761 -5.97 0.13 47.14
C TRP A 761 -7.27 -0.08 47.92
N ARG A 762 -8.11 0.93 47.92
CA ARG A 762 -9.43 0.92 48.55
C ARG A 762 -10.49 1.49 47.64
N ASP A 763 -11.68 0.95 47.65
CA ASP A 763 -12.79 1.52 46.90
C ASP A 763 -13.08 2.95 47.39
N ALA A 764 -13.31 3.83 46.44
CA ALA A 764 -13.51 5.27 46.73
C ALA A 764 -14.88 5.47 47.40
N ALA A 765 -14.88 6.11 48.55
CA ALA A 765 -16.13 6.40 49.26
C ALA A 765 -17.03 7.32 48.44
N GLY A 766 -18.29 6.95 48.27
CA GLY A 766 -19.27 7.67 47.48
C GLY A 766 -19.32 7.25 45.99
N ASP A 767 -18.42 6.34 45.54
CA ASP A 767 -18.53 5.76 44.21
C ASP A 767 -19.67 4.73 44.14
N VAL A 768 -20.33 4.70 42.99
CA VAL A 768 -21.40 3.74 42.70
C VAL A 768 -21.05 3.00 41.43
N THR A 769 -20.83 1.68 41.49
CA THR A 769 -20.59 0.85 40.33
C THR A 769 -21.78 0.91 39.37
N ALA A 770 -21.53 1.24 38.12
CA ALA A 770 -22.52 1.31 37.05
C ALA A 770 -21.87 1.06 35.68
N SER A 771 -22.68 0.87 34.63
CA SER A 771 -22.22 0.71 33.26
C SER A 771 -21.60 2.01 32.71
N GLY A 772 -20.69 1.86 31.73
CA GLY A 772 -20.12 3.00 31.02
C GLY A 772 -21.16 3.76 30.16
N LYS A 773 -20.94 5.06 29.96
CA LYS A 773 -21.75 5.91 29.07
C LYS A 773 -21.09 6.01 27.69
N LYS A 774 -21.93 5.86 26.66
CA LYS A 774 -21.50 6.07 25.27
C LYS A 774 -21.71 7.52 24.85
N ASP A 775 -20.81 8.01 23.99
CA ASP A 775 -20.82 9.37 23.38
C ASP A 775 -20.94 10.53 24.36
N ALA A 776 -20.38 10.35 25.56
CA ALA A 776 -20.36 11.38 26.61
C ALA A 776 -19.28 11.12 27.64
N TRP A 777 -18.85 12.16 28.34
CA TRP A 777 -18.07 12.01 29.55
C TRP A 777 -18.86 11.29 30.65
N ASP A 778 -18.34 10.17 31.09
CA ASP A 778 -18.88 9.43 32.23
C ASP A 778 -18.21 9.96 33.51
N ILE A 779 -18.88 10.89 34.18
CA ILE A 779 -18.33 11.63 35.33
C ILE A 779 -18.86 11.01 36.61
N ARG A 780 -17.94 10.59 37.51
CA ARG A 780 -18.29 10.09 38.84
C ARG A 780 -17.68 10.95 39.93
N LYS A 781 -18.51 11.35 40.86
CA LYS A 781 -18.13 12.09 42.07
C LYS A 781 -17.85 11.10 43.18
N ILE A 782 -16.75 11.31 43.90
CA ILE A 782 -16.39 10.53 45.09
C ILE A 782 -16.28 11.46 46.31
N SER A 783 -16.29 10.91 47.51
CA SER A 783 -15.96 11.68 48.72
C SER A 783 -14.54 12.21 48.56
N PRO A 784 -14.31 13.51 48.70
CA PRO A 784 -13.00 14.11 48.46
C PRO A 784 -11.90 13.47 49.29
N VAL A 785 -10.88 12.91 48.66
CA VAL A 785 -9.79 12.19 49.32
C VAL A 785 -8.43 12.69 48.83
N LYS A 786 -7.46 12.81 49.74
CA LYS A 786 -6.07 13.17 49.37
C LYS A 786 -5.32 11.88 49.00
N THR A 787 -4.99 11.70 47.75
CA THR A 787 -4.33 10.49 47.21
C THR A 787 -3.25 10.86 46.19
N GLU A 788 -2.32 9.95 45.96
CA GLU A 788 -1.33 10.02 44.86
C GLU A 788 -1.73 9.23 43.61
N ALA A 789 -2.69 8.30 43.74
CA ALA A 789 -3.12 7.50 42.57
C ALA A 789 -4.58 7.10 42.66
N VAL A 790 -5.19 7.00 41.49
CA VAL A 790 -6.55 6.53 41.29
C VAL A 790 -6.50 5.33 40.32
N ARG A 791 -7.28 4.28 40.61
CA ARG A 791 -7.43 3.15 39.75
C ARG A 791 -8.89 3.04 39.32
N ILE A 792 -9.11 2.93 38.01
CA ILE A 792 -10.39 2.66 37.38
C ILE A 792 -10.46 1.15 37.16
N ARG A 793 -11.36 0.46 37.87
CA ARG A 793 -11.66 -0.96 37.66
C ARG A 793 -12.76 -1.07 36.62
N ILE A 794 -12.61 -2.02 35.71
CA ILE A 794 -13.44 -2.15 34.50
C ILE A 794 -13.86 -3.61 34.40
N LYS A 795 -15.16 -3.88 34.40
CA LYS A 795 -15.73 -5.18 34.04
C LYS A 795 -16.26 -5.08 32.61
N GLN A 796 -15.63 -5.79 31.73
CA GLN A 796 -16.02 -5.78 30.32
C GLN A 796 -17.35 -6.49 30.10
N ARG A 797 -18.01 -6.23 28.97
CA ARG A 797 -19.20 -6.98 28.53
C ARG A 797 -18.79 -8.34 28.00
N ASP A 798 -19.61 -9.36 28.24
CA ASP A 798 -19.39 -10.71 27.73
C ASP A 798 -19.22 -10.67 26.19
N GLY A 799 -18.15 -11.30 25.70
CA GLY A 799 -17.84 -11.37 24.28
C GLY A 799 -17.22 -10.11 23.67
N PHE A 800 -17.07 -9.02 24.45
CA PHE A 800 -16.51 -7.75 23.99
C PHE A 800 -15.32 -7.30 24.83
N SER A 801 -14.44 -6.52 24.21
CA SER A 801 -13.40 -5.74 24.89
C SER A 801 -13.96 -4.38 25.32
N SER A 802 -13.19 -3.61 26.09
CA SER A 802 -13.45 -2.20 26.37
C SER A 802 -12.24 -1.35 26.06
N GLY A 803 -12.46 -0.06 25.88
CA GLY A 803 -11.39 0.90 25.64
C GLY A 803 -11.69 2.27 26.26
N ILE A 804 -10.67 3.09 26.37
CA ILE A 804 -10.73 4.46 26.92
C ILE A 804 -10.06 5.40 25.91
N LEU A 805 -10.73 6.51 25.63
CA LEU A 805 -10.19 7.61 24.83
C LEU A 805 -9.49 8.65 25.72
N GLU A 806 -10.11 9.03 26.86
CA GLU A 806 -9.52 10.04 27.72
C GLU A 806 -10.00 9.88 29.18
N ILE A 807 -9.16 10.27 30.15
CA ILE A 807 -9.43 10.29 31.60
C ILE A 807 -9.15 11.68 32.19
N LYS A 808 -10.03 12.16 33.05
CA LYS A 808 -9.83 13.34 33.90
C LYS A 808 -9.97 12.95 35.37
N VAL A 809 -8.97 13.32 36.17
CA VAL A 809 -8.99 13.15 37.65
C VAL A 809 -9.02 14.53 38.27
N ASN A 810 -10.11 14.93 38.94
CA ASN A 810 -10.33 16.27 39.47
C ASN A 810 -10.59 16.26 40.99
#